data_987021ba4f4b84be502cad7cb0d571e9
#
_entry.id   987021ba4f4b84be502cad7cb0d571e9
#
_cell.length_a   1.000
_cell.length_b   1.000
_cell.length_c   1.000
_cell.angle_alpha   90.00
_cell.angle_beta   90.00
_cell.angle_gamma   90.00
#
_symmetry.space_group_name_H-M   'P 1'
#
loop_
_entity.id
_entity.type
_entity.pdbx_description
1 polymer ?
#
loop_
_entity_poly.entity_id
_entity_poly.type
_entity_poly.pdbx_seq_one_letter_code
_entity_poly.pdbx_strand_id
1 'polypeptide(L)'
;MRKILNVNSNWEFIKNCENPESEKEIINIPHTWNAIDGQDGGNDYYRGKCLYKKLINKLELPNAGKYYLEINGANSSCDLYFNKELLTHHDGGYSTWRVNLTNLIKDENEIEIIVDNSANEEVYPQVADFTFYGGIYRDVNIIAVNETHFDLEYYGGSGVKITPIMVDGNANVSIETYITNYLNQEVKYEIYDKENNLVASNITNSLNCDFIIENPHLWHGVKDPYLYTAGVSIVSSDEVIDQLSVRFGCRSFVIDPERGFILNGKEYPLRGVSRHQDRWQFGNALLKEHHDEDMDLICEVGANTIRLAHYQHDQYFYDLCDERGMVVWAEIPYISKHMPDGNENTISQMKELIIQNYNHTSIVVWGLSNEITMDGADNPDLINQHVILNDLCHELDKTRLTTIACITMCGIDEEYVHIPDVIAYNHYFGWYGGDVKDNGPWFDRFHEAYPNLPIGCSEYGCEALNWHNSNPQQGDYSEEYQAYYHEELIKQLFTRKYIWATHVWNMFDFGADARAEGGENGQNHKGLITIDRKYKKDSFYAYKAWLSDEPFVHLCGKRYVDRVEDVTKITVYSNQEEVELFVNGQSVGKKKAPDHFFYFEVPNVGETKLVAVSGDLKDESTIRKVDKMNPNYILKEVGAVLNWFDITEVEGKCSLNDKIGDITKTLRGKIWFLGLFVALAKKQMGPNKKKTAKPKQKKVNKPKQGKKKTPKKKKSKSNNSGLMDMLNGFTVLRFTSMLGMRNINFTKEELLKMNKKLNKIKKIK
;
A
#
# COMPACT_ATOMS: atom_id res chain seq x y z
N MET A 1 31.14 16.39 18.95
CA MET A 1 30.58 15.89 17.69
C MET A 1 29.57 14.79 17.98
N ARG A 2 28.48 14.74 17.21
CA ARG A 2 27.41 13.71 17.28
C ARG A 2 27.99 12.30 17.15
N LYS A 3 27.54 11.39 17.99
CA LYS A 3 27.83 9.96 17.89
C LYS A 3 26.53 9.19 18.03
N ILE A 4 26.35 8.16 17.23
CA ILE A 4 25.18 7.28 17.26
C ILE A 4 25.66 5.90 17.69
N LEU A 5 25.07 5.39 18.77
CA LEU A 5 25.29 4.05 19.28
C LEU A 5 24.05 3.22 19.00
N ASN A 6 24.15 2.27 18.08
CA ASN A 6 23.07 1.30 17.85
C ASN A 6 22.99 0.32 19.04
N VAL A 7 21.79 0.12 19.57
CA VAL A 7 21.54 -0.72 20.75
C VAL A 7 20.60 -1.88 20.46
N ASN A 8 20.52 -2.34 19.24
CA ASN A 8 19.60 -3.38 18.78
C ASN A 8 19.79 -4.78 19.41
N SER A 9 21.00 -5.11 19.86
CA SER A 9 21.32 -6.48 20.31
C SER A 9 20.94 -6.72 21.78
N ASN A 10 20.60 -7.98 22.09
CA ASN A 10 20.42 -8.50 23.46
C ASN A 10 19.37 -7.76 24.29
N TRP A 11 18.13 -7.68 23.80
CA TRP A 11 16.98 -7.21 24.57
C TRP A 11 16.29 -8.40 25.26
N GLU A 12 15.92 -8.24 26.53
CA GLU A 12 14.97 -9.12 27.20
C GLU A 12 13.57 -8.77 26.69
N PHE A 13 12.86 -9.75 26.15
CA PHE A 13 11.51 -9.61 25.63
C PHE A 13 10.54 -10.47 26.45
N ILE A 14 9.37 -9.92 26.77
CA ILE A 14 8.30 -10.60 27.49
C ILE A 14 6.99 -10.37 26.72
N LYS A 15 6.51 -11.43 26.03
CA LYS A 15 5.20 -11.42 25.37
C LYS A 15 4.09 -11.46 26.43
N ASN A 16 3.03 -10.66 26.27
CA ASN A 16 1.95 -10.55 27.26
C ASN A 16 2.48 -10.23 28.66
N CYS A 17 3.13 -9.09 28.80
CA CYS A 17 3.78 -8.68 30.06
C CYS A 17 2.83 -8.42 31.25
N GLU A 18 1.52 -8.41 31.01
CA GLU A 18 0.50 -8.36 32.08
C GLU A 18 0.30 -9.73 32.78
N ASN A 19 0.73 -10.83 32.11
CA ASN A 19 0.72 -12.16 32.73
C ASN A 19 2.06 -12.43 33.46
N PRO A 20 2.07 -12.60 34.82
CA PRO A 20 3.30 -12.83 35.56
C PRO A 20 4.00 -14.17 35.24
N GLU A 21 3.31 -15.08 34.56
CA GLU A 21 3.82 -16.40 34.14
C GLU A 21 4.49 -16.36 32.75
N SER A 22 4.50 -15.17 32.09
CA SER A 22 5.08 -15.04 30.77
C SER A 22 6.59 -15.29 30.76
N GLU A 23 7.03 -16.09 29.79
CA GLU A 23 8.45 -16.42 29.62
C GLU A 23 9.23 -15.20 29.12
N LYS A 24 10.52 -15.21 29.43
CA LYS A 24 11.49 -14.19 28.99
C LYS A 24 12.34 -14.77 27.88
N GLU A 25 12.52 -14.02 26.83
CA GLU A 25 13.39 -14.35 25.71
C GLU A 25 14.47 -13.28 25.51
N ILE A 26 15.61 -13.67 24.99
CA ILE A 26 16.62 -12.71 24.53
C ILE A 26 16.50 -12.59 23.01
N ILE A 27 16.20 -11.38 22.56
CA ILE A 27 16.01 -11.11 21.14
C ILE A 27 16.92 -9.96 20.66
N ASN A 28 17.00 -9.79 19.36
CA ASN A 28 17.57 -8.61 18.73
C ASN A 28 16.47 -7.83 18.00
N ILE A 29 16.64 -6.52 17.94
CA ILE A 29 15.84 -5.60 17.12
C ILE A 29 16.52 -5.52 15.74
N PRO A 30 15.75 -5.41 14.63
CA PRO A 30 14.29 -5.33 14.49
C PRO A 30 13.56 -6.61 14.92
N HIS A 31 12.43 -6.47 15.62
CA HIS A 31 11.65 -7.60 16.13
C HIS A 31 10.16 -7.32 16.08
N THR A 32 9.39 -8.31 15.64
CA THR A 32 7.93 -8.39 15.81
C THR A 32 7.54 -9.73 16.40
N TRP A 33 6.63 -9.72 17.35
CA TRP A 33 6.08 -10.98 17.90
C TRP A 33 5.03 -11.63 17.00
N ASN A 34 4.62 -10.94 15.92
CA ASN A 34 3.62 -11.40 14.96
C ASN A 34 4.23 -11.88 13.62
N ALA A 35 5.52 -12.21 13.59
CA ALA A 35 6.18 -12.64 12.36
C ALA A 35 5.56 -13.89 11.73
N ILE A 36 4.97 -14.77 12.55
CA ILE A 36 4.34 -16.02 12.11
C ILE A 36 2.83 -15.92 12.25
N ASP A 37 2.32 -15.70 13.46
CA ASP A 37 0.87 -15.68 13.75
C ASP A 37 0.11 -14.53 13.05
N GLY A 38 0.80 -13.54 12.52
CA GLY A 38 0.21 -12.46 11.72
C GLY A 38 0.11 -12.76 10.22
N GLN A 39 0.51 -13.96 9.78
CA GLN A 39 0.57 -14.35 8.37
C GLN A 39 -0.02 -15.74 8.08
N ASP A 40 -0.47 -16.48 9.11
CA ASP A 40 -0.95 -17.86 8.98
C ASP A 40 -2.49 -17.99 8.92
N GLY A 41 -3.20 -16.88 9.11
CA GLY A 41 -4.65 -16.78 9.06
C GLY A 41 -5.32 -17.17 10.36
N GLY A 42 -6.62 -16.94 10.44
CA GLY A 42 -7.41 -17.18 11.63
C GLY A 42 -7.98 -15.92 12.25
N ASN A 43 -7.39 -14.77 11.97
CA ASN A 43 -7.71 -13.48 12.58
C ASN A 43 -7.55 -13.54 14.10
N ASP A 44 -6.52 -14.23 14.55
CA ASP A 44 -6.28 -14.54 15.96
C ASP A 44 -4.84 -14.25 16.45
N TYR A 45 -4.03 -13.54 15.62
CA TYR A 45 -2.70 -13.11 16.01
C TYR A 45 -2.73 -12.30 17.32
N TYR A 46 -1.69 -12.47 18.12
CA TYR A 46 -1.64 -11.82 19.43
C TYR A 46 -1.59 -10.30 19.31
N ARG A 47 -2.57 -9.63 19.92
CA ARG A 47 -2.63 -8.19 20.12
C ARG A 47 -2.69 -7.87 21.59
N GLY A 48 -1.74 -7.09 22.08
CA GLY A 48 -1.63 -6.75 23.50
C GLY A 48 -0.28 -6.18 23.88
N LYS A 49 -0.04 -6.02 25.19
CA LYS A 49 1.17 -5.42 25.73
C LYS A 49 2.32 -6.40 25.82
N CYS A 50 3.47 -6.00 25.27
CA CYS A 50 4.74 -6.70 25.39
C CYS A 50 5.81 -5.76 25.93
N LEU A 51 6.74 -6.30 26.72
CA LEU A 51 7.83 -5.55 27.34
C LEU A 51 9.15 -5.87 26.66
N TYR A 52 9.88 -4.83 26.29
CA TYR A 52 11.27 -4.86 25.87
C TYR A 52 12.12 -4.19 26.95
N LYS A 53 13.17 -4.89 27.39
CA LYS A 53 14.04 -4.41 28.46
C LYS A 53 15.51 -4.53 28.08
N LYS A 54 16.29 -3.48 28.38
CA LYS A 54 17.72 -3.46 28.13
C LYS A 54 18.47 -2.75 29.24
N LEU A 55 19.61 -3.33 29.63
CA LEU A 55 20.56 -2.71 30.56
C LEU A 55 21.71 -2.09 29.75
N ILE A 56 22.09 -0.89 30.13
CA ILE A 56 23.22 -0.16 29.51
C ILE A 56 24.10 0.44 30.63
N ASN A 57 25.38 0.13 30.59
CA ASN A 57 26.35 0.75 31.47
C ASN A 57 26.77 2.12 30.93
N LYS A 58 26.94 3.11 31.80
CA LYS A 58 27.40 4.44 31.43
C LYS A 58 28.74 4.42 30.67
N LEU A 59 29.60 3.46 30.96
CA LEU A 59 30.89 3.31 30.29
C LEU A 59 30.77 2.91 28.81
N GLU A 60 29.61 2.38 28.41
CA GLU A 60 29.31 2.07 27.00
C GLU A 60 28.89 3.31 26.22
N LEU A 61 28.44 4.35 26.92
CA LEU A 61 27.98 5.59 26.29
C LEU A 61 29.17 6.46 25.87
N PRO A 62 29.11 7.04 24.67
CA PRO A 62 30.09 8.05 24.26
C PRO A 62 30.07 9.26 25.22
N ASN A 63 31.23 9.86 25.52
CA ASN A 63 31.24 11.09 26.31
C ASN A 63 30.58 12.24 25.52
N ALA A 64 29.55 12.87 26.10
CA ALA A 64 28.75 13.90 25.44
C ALA A 64 28.07 14.82 26.46
N GLY A 65 27.52 15.96 26.02
CA GLY A 65 26.72 16.87 26.83
C GLY A 65 25.27 16.41 26.98
N LYS A 66 24.70 15.80 25.91
CA LYS A 66 23.30 15.32 25.87
C LYS A 66 23.21 13.92 25.29
N TYR A 67 22.19 13.18 25.77
CA TYR A 67 21.86 11.83 25.30
C TYR A 67 20.39 11.73 24.97
N TYR A 68 20.08 11.18 23.79
CA TYR A 68 18.74 10.89 23.35
C TYR A 68 18.60 9.43 23.01
N LEU A 69 17.49 8.80 23.45
CA LEU A 69 17.08 7.52 22.92
C LEU A 69 16.21 7.77 21.68
N GLU A 70 16.55 7.12 20.58
CA GLU A 70 15.81 7.16 19.33
C GLU A 70 15.19 5.80 19.05
N ILE A 71 13.90 5.76 18.75
CA ILE A 71 13.16 4.60 18.28
C ILE A 71 12.64 4.90 16.87
N ASN A 72 13.06 4.13 15.87
CA ASN A 72 12.72 4.39 14.46
C ASN A 72 11.36 3.81 14.05
N GLY A 73 10.74 2.99 14.91
CA GLY A 73 9.40 2.47 14.70
C GLY A 73 9.05 1.38 15.70
N ALA A 74 7.91 1.57 16.38
CA ALA A 74 7.37 0.60 17.33
C ALA A 74 5.84 0.66 17.33
N ASN A 75 5.16 -0.42 16.99
CA ASN A 75 3.74 -0.41 16.68
C ASN A 75 2.90 -1.06 17.79
N SER A 76 1.84 -0.38 18.23
CA SER A 76 1.25 0.90 17.76
C SER A 76 1.37 2.01 18.79
N SER A 77 1.29 1.71 20.09
CA SER A 77 1.45 2.63 21.23
C SER A 77 2.61 2.19 22.11
N CYS A 78 3.37 3.13 22.64
CA CYS A 78 4.57 2.84 23.43
C CYS A 78 4.65 3.67 24.67
N ASP A 79 4.88 3.01 25.84
CA ASP A 79 5.30 3.65 27.08
C ASP A 79 6.80 3.40 27.29
N LEU A 80 7.59 4.46 27.37
CA LEU A 80 9.02 4.39 27.65
C LEU A 80 9.33 4.73 29.08
N TYR A 81 9.94 3.78 29.79
CA TYR A 81 10.51 3.97 31.12
C TYR A 81 12.04 3.96 31.05
N PHE A 82 12.66 4.87 31.76
CA PHE A 82 14.11 4.90 31.95
C PHE A 82 14.44 4.96 33.43
N ASN A 83 15.22 3.99 33.92
CA ASN A 83 15.50 3.82 35.34
C ASN A 83 14.23 3.79 36.22
N LYS A 84 13.15 3.16 35.71
CA LYS A 84 11.82 2.99 36.31
C LYS A 84 10.97 4.26 36.37
N GLU A 85 11.37 5.33 35.74
CA GLU A 85 10.59 6.56 35.59
C GLU A 85 9.95 6.58 34.20
N LEU A 86 8.63 6.78 34.10
CA LEU A 86 7.91 6.98 32.83
C LEU A 86 8.34 8.32 32.25
N LEU A 87 8.96 8.28 31.05
CA LEU A 87 9.44 9.48 30.38
C LEU A 87 8.46 10.01 29.34
N THR A 88 7.87 9.11 28.58
CA THR A 88 7.00 9.49 27.48
C THR A 88 6.06 8.37 27.08
N HIS A 89 4.99 8.77 26.46
CA HIS A 89 4.08 7.94 25.70
C HIS A 89 4.09 8.38 24.23
N HIS A 90 4.08 7.45 23.29
CA HIS A 90 4.01 7.73 21.86
C HIS A 90 2.95 6.87 21.19
N ASP A 91 2.03 7.51 20.44
CA ASP A 91 0.98 6.90 19.65
C ASP A 91 1.23 7.07 18.16
N GLY A 92 1.26 5.95 17.44
CA GLY A 92 1.59 5.88 16.03
C GLY A 92 2.82 5.01 15.78
N GLY A 93 2.63 3.91 15.06
CA GLY A 93 3.62 2.84 14.99
C GLY A 93 4.72 3.02 13.95
N TYR A 94 4.69 4.09 13.13
CA TYR A 94 5.42 4.07 11.86
C TYR A 94 6.49 5.16 11.71
N SER A 95 6.60 6.06 12.67
CA SER A 95 7.51 7.20 12.66
C SER A 95 8.66 7.05 13.66
N THR A 96 9.69 7.86 13.48
CA THR A 96 10.80 8.01 14.43
C THR A 96 10.41 8.96 15.56
N TRP A 97 10.73 8.61 16.79
CA TRP A 97 10.59 9.49 17.94
C TRP A 97 11.79 9.40 18.86
N ARG A 98 12.02 10.47 19.64
CA ARG A 98 13.23 10.60 20.46
C ARG A 98 12.88 11.15 21.83
N VAL A 99 13.66 10.71 22.83
CA VAL A 99 13.51 11.15 24.23
C VAL A 99 14.85 11.52 24.83
N ASN A 100 14.90 12.65 25.52
CA ASN A 100 16.10 13.14 26.19
C ASN A 100 16.32 12.37 27.51
N LEU A 101 17.47 11.69 27.63
CA LEU A 101 17.88 10.88 28.77
C LEU A 101 18.88 11.61 29.70
N THR A 102 19.41 12.75 29.30
CA THR A 102 20.61 13.39 29.84
C THR A 102 20.68 13.44 31.37
N ASN A 103 19.62 13.94 31.99
CA ASN A 103 19.61 14.16 33.46
C ASN A 103 19.32 12.88 34.26
N LEU A 104 19.05 11.77 33.59
CA LEU A 104 18.62 10.49 34.20
C LEU A 104 19.72 9.43 34.13
N ILE A 105 20.84 9.72 33.43
CA ILE A 105 21.94 8.78 33.26
C ILE A 105 22.63 8.49 34.61
N LYS A 106 22.70 7.22 34.97
CA LYS A 106 23.39 6.65 36.12
C LYS A 106 24.52 5.74 35.65
N ASP A 107 25.29 5.15 36.58
CA ASP A 107 26.35 4.20 36.22
C ASP A 107 25.77 2.94 35.53
N GLU A 108 24.65 2.43 36.00
CA GLU A 108 23.85 1.39 35.37
C GLU A 108 22.48 1.96 35.04
N ASN A 109 22.03 1.75 33.81
CA ASN A 109 20.76 2.26 33.31
C ASN A 109 19.89 1.14 32.78
N GLU A 110 18.60 1.24 33.02
CA GLU A 110 17.58 0.30 32.55
C GLU A 110 16.61 1.04 31.63
N ILE A 111 16.47 0.54 30.41
CA ILE A 111 15.46 0.96 29.44
C ILE A 111 14.36 -0.09 29.47
N GLU A 112 13.12 0.32 29.66
CA GLU A 112 11.93 -0.53 29.53
C GLU A 112 10.96 0.14 28.56
N ILE A 113 10.56 -0.58 27.52
CA ILE A 113 9.60 -0.11 26.51
C ILE A 113 8.43 -1.10 26.52
N ILE A 114 7.26 -0.63 26.90
CA ILE A 114 6.02 -1.39 26.78
C ILE A 114 5.40 -1.00 25.43
N VAL A 115 5.29 -1.98 24.54
CA VAL A 115 4.67 -1.81 23.24
C VAL A 115 3.32 -2.50 23.24
N ASP A 116 2.27 -1.80 22.77
CA ASP A 116 0.89 -2.28 22.77
C ASP A 116 0.29 -2.15 21.36
N ASN A 117 -0.11 -3.26 20.74
CA ASN A 117 -0.86 -3.28 19.47
C ASN A 117 -2.33 -3.70 19.67
N SER A 118 -2.86 -3.62 20.87
CA SER A 118 -4.28 -3.90 21.14
C SER A 118 -5.19 -2.88 20.45
N ALA A 119 -6.50 -3.20 20.38
CA ALA A 119 -7.47 -2.30 19.79
C ALA A 119 -7.57 -0.99 20.58
N ASN A 120 -7.40 0.14 19.88
CA ASN A 120 -7.47 1.49 20.45
C ASN A 120 -8.09 2.45 19.42
N GLU A 121 -9.29 2.98 19.67
CA GLU A 121 -9.97 3.90 18.72
C GLU A 121 -9.35 5.30 18.66
N GLU A 122 -8.34 5.59 19.48
CA GLU A 122 -7.58 6.86 19.44
C GLU A 122 -6.35 6.79 18.54
N VAL A 123 -5.95 5.58 18.05
CA VAL A 123 -4.70 5.37 17.30
C VAL A 123 -4.95 4.63 15.97
N TYR A 124 -4.55 5.22 14.87
CA TYR A 124 -4.64 4.61 13.54
C TYR A 124 -3.43 3.72 13.22
N PRO A 125 -3.66 2.60 12.48
CA PRO A 125 -4.91 2.05 11.97
C PRO A 125 -5.56 1.06 12.93
N GLN A 126 -6.89 0.82 12.80
CA GLN A 126 -7.60 -0.21 13.57
C GLN A 126 -8.40 -1.17 12.71
N VAL A 127 -8.78 -0.76 11.51
CA VAL A 127 -9.51 -1.58 10.52
C VAL A 127 -8.84 -1.41 9.18
N ALA A 128 -8.27 -2.48 8.65
CA ALA A 128 -7.67 -2.51 7.32
C ALA A 128 -7.45 -3.94 6.85
N ASP A 129 -7.05 -4.11 5.59
CA ASP A 129 -6.81 -5.41 4.96
C ASP A 129 -5.32 -5.80 5.00
N PHE A 130 -4.69 -5.62 6.17
CA PHE A 130 -3.32 -6.07 6.45
C PHE A 130 -3.12 -6.31 7.94
N THR A 131 -2.10 -7.07 8.31
CA THR A 131 -1.78 -7.37 9.71
C THR A 131 -1.13 -6.18 10.41
N PHE A 132 -1.62 -5.84 11.61
CA PHE A 132 -1.03 -4.80 12.48
C PHE A 132 0.06 -5.42 13.36
N TYR A 133 1.23 -5.66 12.76
CA TYR A 133 2.35 -6.28 13.45
C TYR A 133 2.79 -5.45 14.66
N GLY A 134 2.85 -6.07 15.83
CA GLY A 134 3.34 -5.43 17.04
C GLY A 134 4.84 -5.65 17.24
N GLY A 135 5.53 -4.68 17.84
CA GLY A 135 6.95 -4.81 18.17
C GLY A 135 7.78 -3.56 17.89
N ILE A 136 9.03 -3.59 18.33
CA ILE A 136 10.06 -2.61 17.93
C ILE A 136 10.72 -3.15 16.67
N TYR A 137 10.17 -2.77 15.52
CA TYR A 137 10.49 -3.40 14.24
C TYR A 137 11.45 -2.61 13.35
N ARG A 138 12.01 -1.52 13.89
CA ARG A 138 13.11 -0.72 13.32
C ARG A 138 14.15 -0.43 14.38
N ASP A 139 15.27 0.12 13.97
CA ASP A 139 16.43 0.37 14.85
C ASP A 139 16.11 1.18 16.10
N VAL A 140 16.84 0.88 17.17
CA VAL A 140 16.93 1.71 18.38
C VAL A 140 18.37 2.18 18.55
N ASN A 141 18.52 3.49 18.76
CA ASN A 141 19.83 4.13 18.89
C ASN A 141 19.90 5.02 20.12
N ILE A 142 21.12 5.21 20.65
CA ILE A 142 21.43 6.31 21.55
C ILE A 142 22.25 7.35 20.78
N ILE A 143 21.71 8.56 20.71
CA ILE A 143 22.36 9.71 20.07
C ILE A 143 23.02 10.54 21.16
N ALA A 144 24.34 10.68 21.07
CA ALA A 144 25.17 11.48 21.99
C ALA A 144 25.64 12.75 21.26
N VAL A 145 25.30 13.92 21.80
CA VAL A 145 25.58 15.24 21.21
C VAL A 145 26.12 16.23 22.25
N ASN A 146 26.65 17.37 21.79
CA ASN A 146 27.00 18.48 22.65
C ASN A 146 25.75 19.20 23.19
N GLU A 147 25.92 20.12 24.15
CA GLU A 147 24.83 20.96 24.67
C GLU A 147 24.12 21.71 23.53
N THR A 148 24.90 22.34 22.63
CA THR A 148 24.42 22.94 21.40
C THR A 148 24.49 21.89 20.27
N HIS A 149 23.39 21.58 19.64
CA HIS A 149 23.30 20.58 18.58
C HIS A 149 22.08 20.84 17.68
N PHE A 150 22.06 20.24 16.48
CA PHE A 150 20.86 20.25 15.63
C PHE A 150 19.72 19.54 16.35
N ASP A 151 18.54 20.15 16.31
CA ASP A 151 17.36 19.69 17.05
C ASP A 151 17.03 18.23 16.77
N LEU A 152 16.65 17.52 17.83
CA LEU A 152 16.31 16.10 17.82
C LEU A 152 14.87 15.82 18.30
N GLU A 153 14.21 16.81 18.90
CA GLU A 153 12.93 16.60 19.59
C GLU A 153 11.72 16.95 18.70
N TYR A 154 11.86 17.87 17.75
CA TYR A 154 10.75 18.35 16.93
C TYR A 154 10.27 17.27 15.95
N TYR A 155 9.24 16.52 16.34
CA TYR A 155 8.60 15.44 15.56
C TYR A 155 9.59 14.43 14.93
N GLY A 156 10.69 14.13 15.58
CA GLY A 156 11.69 13.19 15.08
C GLY A 156 12.46 13.64 13.82
N GLY A 157 12.38 14.90 13.46
CA GLY A 157 13.04 15.48 12.29
C GLY A 157 14.57 15.49 12.38
N SER A 158 15.23 15.82 11.26
CA SER A 158 16.69 15.85 11.16
C SER A 158 17.34 17.10 11.77
N GLY A 159 16.54 18.16 12.03
CA GLY A 159 17.05 19.47 12.42
C GLY A 159 17.57 20.33 11.25
N VAL A 160 17.44 19.85 10.02
CA VAL A 160 17.78 20.58 8.78
C VAL A 160 16.68 20.40 7.75
N LYS A 161 16.21 21.49 7.17
CA LYS A 161 15.18 21.51 6.12
C LYS A 161 15.77 22.18 4.87
N ILE A 162 15.73 21.50 3.73
CA ILE A 162 16.28 21.96 2.46
C ILE A 162 15.15 22.10 1.43
N THR A 163 15.02 23.30 0.87
CA THR A 163 13.97 23.61 -0.10
C THR A 163 14.58 24.11 -1.41
N PRO A 164 14.82 23.23 -2.39
CA PRO A 164 15.25 23.61 -3.73
C PRO A 164 14.05 24.03 -4.57
N ILE A 165 14.07 25.23 -5.15
CA ILE A 165 13.04 25.75 -6.07
C ILE A 165 13.70 26.14 -7.39
N MET A 166 13.18 25.60 -8.48
CA MET A 166 13.65 25.91 -9.83
C MET A 166 13.09 27.26 -10.30
N VAL A 167 13.97 28.22 -10.64
CA VAL A 167 13.61 29.53 -11.16
C VAL A 167 14.53 29.87 -12.34
N ASP A 168 13.95 30.10 -13.52
CA ASP A 168 14.66 30.51 -14.75
C ASP A 168 15.90 29.64 -15.07
N GLY A 169 15.79 28.33 -14.86
CA GLY A 169 16.85 27.36 -15.13
C GLY A 169 17.88 27.17 -14.02
N ASN A 170 17.82 27.96 -12.94
CA ASN A 170 18.66 27.86 -11.76
C ASN A 170 17.88 27.21 -10.61
N ALA A 171 18.59 26.68 -9.61
CA ALA A 171 17.99 26.22 -8.36
C ALA A 171 18.27 27.23 -7.24
N ASN A 172 17.22 27.83 -6.70
CA ASN A 172 17.27 28.55 -5.43
C ASN A 172 17.12 27.55 -4.31
N VAL A 173 18.17 27.33 -3.53
CA VAL A 173 18.21 26.36 -2.45
C VAL A 173 18.22 27.07 -1.11
N SER A 174 17.11 26.98 -0.38
CA SER A 174 17.03 27.50 1.01
C SER A 174 17.33 26.36 1.98
N ILE A 175 18.23 26.61 2.94
CA ILE A 175 18.58 25.68 4.01
C ILE A 175 18.19 26.31 5.33
N GLU A 176 17.21 25.75 6.01
CA GLU A 176 16.76 26.13 7.35
C GLU A 176 17.32 25.15 8.37
N THR A 177 17.85 25.67 9.50
CA THR A 177 18.38 24.83 10.59
C THR A 177 17.66 25.11 11.89
N TYR A 178 17.42 24.05 12.64
CA TYR A 178 16.84 24.07 13.97
C TYR A 178 17.90 23.62 14.96
N ILE A 179 18.30 24.47 15.90
CA ILE A 179 19.42 24.23 16.82
C ILE A 179 18.96 24.38 18.27
N THR A 180 19.14 23.34 19.04
CA THR A 180 18.91 23.34 20.48
C THR A 180 20.03 24.09 21.19
N ASN A 181 19.71 24.94 22.19
CA ASN A 181 20.64 25.76 22.95
C ASN A 181 21.53 26.66 22.06
N TYR A 182 20.96 27.25 21.02
CA TYR A 182 21.64 28.19 20.15
C TYR A 182 21.99 29.47 20.89
N LEU A 183 23.28 29.82 20.92
CA LEU A 183 23.85 31.00 21.58
C LEU A 183 24.63 31.88 20.59
N ASN A 184 24.10 31.98 19.36
CA ASN A 184 24.75 32.75 18.27
C ASN A 184 26.10 32.17 17.76
N GLN A 185 26.21 30.82 17.77
CA GLN A 185 27.33 30.13 17.12
C GLN A 185 27.30 30.37 15.61
N GLU A 186 28.43 30.21 14.97
CA GLU A 186 28.48 30.18 13.50
C GLU A 186 27.93 28.85 12.99
N VAL A 187 27.16 28.94 11.90
CA VAL A 187 26.71 27.78 11.14
C VAL A 187 27.36 27.81 9.78
N LYS A 188 28.12 26.77 9.46
CA LYS A 188 28.74 26.58 8.17
C LYS A 188 27.79 25.74 7.29
N TYR A 189 27.45 26.27 6.14
CA TYR A 189 26.64 25.65 5.12
C TYR A 189 27.50 25.37 3.90
N GLU A 190 27.50 24.12 3.42
CA GLU A 190 28.24 23.69 2.24
C GLU A 190 27.35 22.83 1.36
N ILE A 191 27.40 23.03 0.05
CA ILE A 191 26.72 22.18 -0.93
C ILE A 191 27.77 21.50 -1.78
N TYR A 192 27.67 20.19 -1.89
CA TYR A 192 28.56 19.34 -2.68
C TYR A 192 27.78 18.66 -3.80
N ASP A 193 28.45 18.48 -4.94
CA ASP A 193 27.95 17.65 -6.02
C ASP A 193 28.14 16.15 -5.71
N LYS A 194 27.69 15.28 -6.63
CA LYS A 194 27.79 13.82 -6.47
C LYS A 194 29.22 13.32 -6.40
N GLU A 195 30.18 14.05 -6.98
CA GLU A 195 31.60 13.78 -7.00
C GLU A 195 32.34 14.39 -5.78
N ASN A 196 31.61 14.95 -4.80
CA ASN A 196 32.11 15.65 -3.63
C ASN A 196 32.88 16.94 -3.95
N ASN A 197 32.66 17.61 -5.08
CA ASN A 197 33.18 18.93 -5.32
C ASN A 197 32.31 19.97 -4.63
N LEU A 198 32.94 20.98 -4.02
CA LEU A 198 32.23 22.07 -3.37
C LEU A 198 31.58 22.97 -4.43
N VAL A 199 30.24 23.04 -4.39
CA VAL A 199 29.41 23.87 -5.30
C VAL A 199 29.19 25.25 -4.73
N ALA A 200 28.85 25.32 -3.43
CA ALA A 200 28.61 26.59 -2.72
C ALA A 200 28.95 26.45 -1.24
N SER A 201 29.32 27.53 -0.61
CA SER A 201 29.54 27.57 0.85
C SER A 201 29.27 28.95 1.43
N ASN A 202 28.83 28.98 2.68
CA ASN A 202 28.70 30.19 3.47
C ASN A 202 28.88 29.88 4.96
N ILE A 203 29.39 30.86 5.73
CA ILE A 203 29.48 30.79 7.19
C ILE A 203 28.76 32.01 7.74
N THR A 204 27.80 31.82 8.61
CA THR A 204 26.98 32.89 9.17
C THR A 204 26.40 32.49 10.54
N ASN A 205 25.95 33.46 11.30
CA ASN A 205 25.21 33.23 12.54
C ASN A 205 23.68 33.11 12.27
N SER A 206 23.25 33.19 11.00
CA SER A 206 21.84 32.95 10.63
C SER A 206 21.52 31.47 10.66
N LEU A 207 20.34 31.12 11.15
CA LEU A 207 19.79 29.77 11.09
C LEU A 207 19.25 29.42 9.69
N ASN A 208 19.25 30.39 8.77
CA ASN A 208 18.81 30.20 7.39
C ASN A 208 19.91 30.69 6.44
N CYS A 209 20.11 29.94 5.36
CA CYS A 209 21.07 30.30 4.31
C CYS A 209 20.51 29.94 2.93
N ASP A 210 20.54 30.90 2.02
CA ASP A 210 20.09 30.72 0.65
C ASP A 210 21.27 30.64 -0.31
N PHE A 211 21.17 29.73 -1.29
CA PHE A 211 22.14 29.56 -2.37
C PHE A 211 21.46 29.57 -3.72
N ILE A 212 22.21 29.96 -4.75
CA ILE A 212 21.81 29.76 -6.14
C ILE A 212 22.79 28.78 -6.77
N ILE A 213 22.29 27.66 -7.26
CA ILE A 213 23.02 26.73 -8.10
C ILE A 213 22.66 27.04 -9.55
N GLU A 214 23.62 27.62 -10.29
CA GLU A 214 23.41 27.94 -11.70
C GLU A 214 23.43 26.67 -12.55
N ASN A 215 22.41 26.49 -13.41
CA ASN A 215 22.27 25.34 -14.30
C ASN A 215 22.49 23.99 -13.55
N PRO A 216 21.73 23.70 -12.49
CA PRO A 216 21.94 22.51 -11.68
C PRO A 216 21.76 21.23 -12.48
N HIS A 217 22.49 20.19 -12.10
CA HIS A 217 22.15 18.83 -12.55
C HIS A 217 20.84 18.40 -11.89
N LEU A 218 19.83 18.12 -12.70
CA LEU A 218 18.47 17.85 -12.21
C LEU A 218 18.31 16.40 -11.78
N TRP A 219 17.58 16.17 -10.71
CA TRP A 219 17.01 14.86 -10.41
C TRP A 219 15.90 14.54 -11.43
N HIS A 220 16.12 13.55 -12.28
CA HIS A 220 15.25 13.25 -13.43
C HIS A 220 14.62 11.85 -13.34
N GLY A 221 14.20 11.47 -12.14
CA GLY A 221 13.60 10.17 -11.87
C GLY A 221 14.57 9.02 -12.18
N VAL A 222 14.04 7.86 -12.58
CA VAL A 222 14.85 6.66 -12.86
C VAL A 222 15.88 6.82 -13.97
N LYS A 223 15.76 7.87 -14.80
CA LYS A 223 16.70 8.12 -15.89
C LYS A 223 18.00 8.74 -15.43
N ASP A 224 17.94 9.58 -14.41
CA ASP A 224 19.10 10.27 -13.87
C ASP A 224 18.77 10.80 -12.45
N PRO A 225 18.89 9.96 -11.42
CA PRO A 225 18.58 10.31 -10.03
C PRO A 225 19.73 11.07 -9.37
N TYR A 226 20.03 12.27 -9.89
CA TYR A 226 21.14 13.05 -9.39
C TYR A 226 20.82 13.75 -8.08
N LEU A 227 21.69 13.57 -7.08
CA LEU A 227 21.55 14.15 -5.75
C LEU A 227 22.77 14.99 -5.40
N TYR A 228 22.51 16.16 -4.81
CA TYR A 228 23.48 16.98 -4.10
C TYR A 228 23.51 16.59 -2.62
N THR A 229 24.56 16.98 -1.93
CA THR A 229 24.71 16.83 -0.49
C THR A 229 24.91 18.19 0.16
N ALA A 230 24.08 18.54 1.12
CA ALA A 230 24.28 19.67 2.00
C ALA A 230 24.98 19.21 3.28
N GLY A 231 26.20 19.71 3.52
CA GLY A 231 26.91 19.62 4.79
C GLY A 231 26.57 20.82 5.63
N VAL A 232 26.03 20.62 6.83
CA VAL A 232 25.72 21.72 7.76
C VAL A 232 26.41 21.47 9.07
N SER A 233 27.22 22.43 9.52
CA SER A 233 28.05 22.30 10.73
C SER A 233 27.84 23.47 11.68
N ILE A 234 27.70 23.19 12.96
CA ILE A 234 27.72 24.21 14.02
C ILE A 234 29.14 24.37 14.47
N VAL A 235 29.64 25.59 14.39
CA VAL A 235 31.04 25.94 14.74
C VAL A 235 31.08 26.83 15.97
N SER A 236 31.94 26.49 16.93
CA SER A 236 32.18 27.29 18.13
C SER A 236 33.67 27.32 18.40
N SER A 237 34.26 28.52 18.50
CA SER A 237 35.71 28.72 18.73
C SER A 237 36.58 27.91 17.73
N ASP A 238 36.26 27.99 16.46
CA ASP A 238 36.92 27.26 15.35
C ASP A 238 36.80 25.73 15.38
N GLU A 239 36.00 25.16 16.29
CA GLU A 239 35.74 23.72 16.36
C GLU A 239 34.30 23.37 15.91
N VAL A 240 34.18 22.31 15.12
CA VAL A 240 32.89 21.76 14.76
C VAL A 240 32.30 20.98 15.96
N ILE A 241 31.19 21.45 16.49
CA ILE A 241 30.54 20.85 17.66
C ILE A 241 29.42 19.90 17.32
N ASP A 242 28.70 20.13 16.19
CA ASP A 242 27.76 19.16 15.61
C ASP A 242 27.74 19.32 14.08
N GLN A 243 27.42 18.23 13.36
CA GLN A 243 27.43 18.23 11.90
C GLN A 243 26.39 17.24 11.39
N LEU A 244 25.71 17.65 10.31
CA LEU A 244 24.79 16.82 9.53
C LEU A 244 25.16 16.85 8.05
N SER A 245 24.85 15.76 7.38
CA SER A 245 24.93 15.61 5.93
C SER A 245 23.57 15.18 5.42
N VAL A 246 22.95 16.00 4.57
CA VAL A 246 21.58 15.78 4.07
C VAL A 246 21.60 15.82 2.55
N ARG A 247 21.08 14.78 1.90
CA ARG A 247 20.96 14.72 0.45
C ARG A 247 19.71 15.45 -0.02
N PHE A 248 19.75 16.02 -1.20
CA PHE A 248 18.62 16.64 -1.87
C PHE A 248 18.83 16.64 -3.38
N GLY A 249 17.75 16.75 -4.14
CA GLY A 249 17.79 16.87 -5.61
C GLY A 249 17.11 18.13 -6.09
N CYS A 250 17.62 18.71 -7.17
CA CYS A 250 16.99 19.84 -7.84
C CYS A 250 16.01 19.32 -8.89
N ARG A 251 14.72 19.62 -8.73
CA ARG A 251 13.65 19.25 -9.67
C ARG A 251 12.49 20.21 -9.63
N SER A 252 11.70 20.22 -10.71
CA SER A 252 10.36 20.78 -10.73
C SER A 252 9.36 19.73 -11.20
N PHE A 253 8.13 19.78 -10.73
CA PHE A 253 7.05 18.93 -11.25
C PHE A 253 5.72 19.67 -11.27
N VAL A 254 4.83 19.16 -12.12
CA VAL A 254 3.43 19.59 -12.19
C VAL A 254 2.58 18.34 -12.45
N ILE A 255 1.41 18.27 -11.84
CA ILE A 255 0.38 17.30 -12.19
C ILE A 255 -0.69 18.04 -13.01
N ASP A 256 -0.68 17.80 -14.30
CA ASP A 256 -1.53 18.48 -15.27
C ASP A 256 -2.76 17.59 -15.55
N PRO A 257 -3.99 18.14 -15.50
CA PRO A 257 -5.21 17.34 -15.66
C PRO A 257 -5.37 16.70 -17.05
N GLU A 258 -4.70 17.22 -18.09
CA GLU A 258 -4.77 16.68 -19.46
C GLU A 258 -3.54 15.82 -19.82
N ARG A 259 -2.38 16.17 -19.28
CA ARG A 259 -1.08 15.58 -19.66
C ARG A 259 -0.51 14.64 -18.61
N GLY A 260 -1.13 14.57 -17.42
CA GLY A 260 -0.64 13.77 -16.31
C GLY A 260 0.58 14.39 -15.62
N PHE A 261 1.51 13.56 -15.14
CA PHE A 261 2.68 14.01 -14.41
C PHE A 261 3.77 14.54 -15.35
N ILE A 262 4.30 15.71 -15.03
CA ILE A 262 5.34 16.40 -15.78
C ILE A 262 6.53 16.61 -14.85
N LEU A 263 7.71 16.09 -15.18
CA LEU A 263 8.95 16.25 -14.44
C LEU A 263 9.92 17.11 -15.24
N ASN A 264 10.42 18.18 -14.64
CA ASN A 264 11.38 19.10 -15.27
C ASN A 264 10.91 19.58 -16.68
N GLY A 265 9.62 19.89 -16.78
CA GLY A 265 8.98 20.39 -18.01
C GLY A 265 8.70 19.31 -19.09
N LYS A 266 8.99 18.03 -18.82
CA LYS A 266 8.75 16.93 -19.76
C LYS A 266 7.67 15.99 -19.23
N GLU A 267 6.80 15.48 -20.12
CA GLU A 267 5.86 14.41 -19.77
C GLU A 267 6.63 13.21 -19.22
N TYR A 268 6.23 12.76 -18.04
CA TYR A 268 6.85 11.66 -17.33
C TYR A 268 5.75 10.78 -16.72
N PRO A 269 5.08 9.94 -17.52
CA PRO A 269 3.97 9.13 -17.06
C PRO A 269 4.38 8.24 -15.87
N LEU A 270 3.70 8.39 -14.74
CA LEU A 270 3.96 7.59 -13.56
C LEU A 270 3.25 6.24 -13.69
N ARG A 271 4.03 5.18 -13.78
CA ARG A 271 3.59 3.79 -13.90
C ARG A 271 4.35 2.93 -12.91
N GLY A 272 3.67 2.44 -11.89
CA GLY A 272 4.36 1.74 -10.83
C GLY A 272 3.47 0.87 -9.97
N VAL A 273 3.90 0.70 -8.75
CA VAL A 273 3.37 -0.31 -7.82
C VAL A 273 3.12 0.30 -6.45
N SER A 274 2.26 -0.36 -5.67
CA SER A 274 2.17 -0.14 -4.22
C SER A 274 3.04 -1.16 -3.49
N ARG A 275 3.50 -0.81 -2.29
CA ARG A 275 4.29 -1.70 -1.43
C ARG A 275 3.81 -1.64 0.01
N HIS A 276 3.52 -2.82 0.60
CA HIS A 276 3.52 -3.01 2.04
C HIS A 276 4.92 -3.32 2.55
N GLN A 277 5.23 -2.89 3.78
CA GLN A 277 6.53 -3.12 4.40
C GLN A 277 6.47 -4.40 5.25
N ASP A 278 6.33 -5.54 4.58
CA ASP A 278 6.37 -6.85 5.23
C ASP A 278 6.99 -7.95 4.35
N ARG A 279 7.30 -9.09 4.98
CA ARG A 279 7.88 -10.26 4.32
C ARG A 279 7.51 -11.52 5.07
N TRP A 280 7.43 -12.65 4.35
CA TRP A 280 7.16 -13.96 4.92
C TRP A 280 8.12 -14.30 6.06
N GLN A 281 7.58 -14.65 7.23
CA GLN A 281 8.29 -14.99 8.46
C GLN A 281 9.07 -13.85 9.14
N PHE A 282 9.10 -12.66 8.57
CA PHE A 282 9.69 -11.47 9.19
C PHE A 282 8.61 -10.47 9.66
N GLY A 283 7.37 -10.60 9.17
CA GLY A 283 6.39 -9.54 9.35
C GLY A 283 6.96 -8.22 8.85
N ASN A 284 6.82 -7.15 9.63
CA ASN A 284 7.37 -5.83 9.32
C ASN A 284 8.81 -5.58 9.87
N ALA A 285 9.42 -6.55 10.56
CA ALA A 285 10.78 -6.44 11.11
C ALA A 285 11.84 -6.70 10.03
N LEU A 286 11.90 -5.81 9.04
CA LEU A 286 12.77 -5.92 7.87
C LEU A 286 14.18 -5.43 8.17
N LEU A 287 15.15 -6.06 7.49
CA LEU A 287 16.56 -5.68 7.47
C LEU A 287 16.86 -4.89 6.17
N LYS A 288 18.01 -4.21 6.11
CA LYS A 288 18.41 -3.43 4.93
C LYS A 288 18.43 -4.24 3.66
N GLU A 289 18.96 -5.47 3.71
CA GLU A 289 18.98 -6.38 2.56
C GLU A 289 17.59 -6.73 2.02
N HIS A 290 16.54 -6.73 2.87
CA HIS A 290 15.18 -6.94 2.42
C HIS A 290 14.64 -5.73 1.66
N HIS A 291 15.01 -4.53 2.09
CA HIS A 291 14.65 -3.29 1.37
C HIS A 291 15.37 -3.19 0.04
N ASP A 292 16.66 -3.55 -0.01
CA ASP A 292 17.47 -3.59 -1.22
C ASP A 292 16.86 -4.55 -2.26
N GLU A 293 16.53 -5.79 -1.85
CA GLU A 293 15.89 -6.78 -2.73
C GLU A 293 14.54 -6.30 -3.25
N ASP A 294 13.69 -5.72 -2.39
CA ASP A 294 12.40 -5.18 -2.81
C ASP A 294 12.59 -4.06 -3.86
N MET A 295 13.53 -3.14 -3.63
CA MET A 295 13.84 -2.06 -4.57
C MET A 295 14.38 -2.60 -5.89
N ASP A 296 15.28 -3.57 -5.87
CA ASP A 296 15.84 -4.18 -7.07
C ASP A 296 14.75 -4.86 -7.92
N LEU A 297 13.79 -5.55 -7.28
CA LEU A 297 12.64 -6.15 -7.97
C LEU A 297 11.69 -5.09 -8.56
N ILE A 298 11.50 -3.96 -7.86
CA ILE A 298 10.71 -2.83 -8.35
C ILE A 298 11.41 -2.15 -9.55
N CYS A 299 12.73 -2.03 -9.52
CA CYS A 299 13.51 -1.56 -10.66
C CYS A 299 13.45 -2.54 -11.84
N GLU A 300 13.53 -3.85 -11.58
CA GLU A 300 13.48 -4.89 -12.62
C GLU A 300 12.16 -4.88 -13.41
N VAL A 301 11.03 -4.66 -12.73
CA VAL A 301 9.73 -4.56 -13.43
C VAL A 301 9.62 -3.31 -14.30
N GLY A 302 10.52 -2.34 -14.11
CA GLY A 302 10.57 -1.07 -14.83
C GLY A 302 9.66 0.02 -14.25
N ALA A 303 9.18 -0.13 -13.03
CA ALA A 303 8.40 0.90 -12.34
C ALA A 303 9.22 2.19 -12.17
N ASN A 304 8.54 3.34 -12.23
CA ASN A 304 9.15 4.66 -11.98
C ASN A 304 8.46 5.43 -10.85
N THR A 305 7.47 4.81 -10.20
CA THR A 305 6.75 5.37 -9.05
C THR A 305 6.37 4.26 -8.08
N ILE A 306 6.33 4.61 -6.80
CA ILE A 306 5.91 3.71 -5.72
C ILE A 306 4.93 4.45 -4.81
N ARG A 307 3.79 3.82 -4.53
CA ARG A 307 2.93 4.23 -3.42
C ARG A 307 3.33 3.43 -2.19
N LEU A 308 3.84 4.12 -1.17
CA LEU A 308 4.25 3.53 0.09
C LEU A 308 3.04 3.38 1.00
N ALA A 309 2.28 2.33 0.76
CA ALA A 309 1.00 2.07 1.40
C ALA A 309 1.19 1.34 2.73
N HIS A 310 0.39 1.64 3.71
CA HIS A 310 -0.57 2.75 3.90
C HIS A 310 -0.09 3.65 5.05
N TYR A 311 1.21 3.75 5.28
CA TYR A 311 1.87 4.35 6.44
C TYR A 311 3.30 4.78 6.08
N GLN A 312 3.92 5.55 6.97
CA GLN A 312 5.32 5.92 6.81
C GLN A 312 6.22 4.68 6.82
N HIS A 313 6.98 4.48 5.72
CA HIS A 313 7.94 3.40 5.59
C HIS A 313 9.27 3.72 6.28
N ASP A 314 10.20 2.77 6.28
CA ASP A 314 11.55 2.94 6.82
C ASP A 314 12.30 4.07 6.09
N GLN A 315 13.05 4.89 6.81
CA GLN A 315 13.83 6.00 6.24
C GLN A 315 14.83 5.51 5.18
N TYR A 316 15.41 4.34 5.38
CA TYR A 316 16.30 3.73 4.41
C TYR A 316 15.61 3.44 3.07
N PHE A 317 14.31 3.10 3.09
CA PHE A 317 13.58 2.87 1.84
C PHE A 317 13.28 4.17 1.08
N TYR A 318 13.05 5.29 1.78
CA TYR A 318 12.97 6.61 1.14
C TYR A 318 14.32 7.02 0.54
N ASP A 319 15.43 6.75 1.24
CA ASP A 319 16.78 6.95 0.70
C ASP A 319 17.00 6.18 -0.60
N LEU A 320 16.58 4.90 -0.66
CA LEU A 320 16.62 4.10 -1.88
C LEU A 320 15.75 4.68 -2.99
N CYS A 321 14.57 5.22 -2.67
CA CYS A 321 13.71 5.89 -3.66
C CYS A 321 14.39 7.11 -4.27
N ASP A 322 15.06 7.94 -3.47
CA ASP A 322 15.84 9.08 -3.95
C ASP A 322 16.98 8.64 -4.88
N GLU A 323 17.76 7.63 -4.46
CA GLU A 323 18.93 7.10 -5.17
C GLU A 323 18.59 6.38 -6.48
N ARG A 324 17.44 5.67 -6.50
CA ARG A 324 16.98 4.92 -7.67
C ARG A 324 16.04 5.73 -8.56
N GLY A 325 15.68 6.96 -8.14
CA GLY A 325 14.86 7.87 -8.92
C GLY A 325 13.36 7.53 -8.94
N MET A 326 12.87 6.81 -7.94
CA MET A 326 11.45 6.47 -7.82
C MET A 326 10.65 7.69 -7.37
N VAL A 327 9.58 8.01 -8.07
CA VAL A 327 8.63 9.04 -7.63
C VAL A 327 7.71 8.43 -6.56
N VAL A 328 7.55 9.10 -5.43
CA VAL A 328 6.89 8.54 -4.24
C VAL A 328 5.60 9.26 -3.91
N TRP A 329 4.56 8.46 -3.63
CA TRP A 329 3.38 8.81 -2.86
C TRP A 329 3.56 8.29 -1.44
N ALA A 330 3.68 9.20 -0.45
CA ALA A 330 3.79 8.88 0.98
C ALA A 330 2.49 9.23 1.69
N GLU A 331 2.02 8.38 2.62
CA GLU A 331 0.71 8.55 3.27
C GLU A 331 0.73 8.16 4.75
N ILE A 332 -0.25 8.66 5.50
CA ILE A 332 -0.53 8.25 6.89
C ILE A 332 -1.56 7.11 6.93
N PRO A 333 -1.60 6.30 8.00
CA PRO A 333 -2.50 5.15 8.09
C PRO A 333 -3.96 5.50 8.44
N TYR A 334 -4.45 6.65 7.97
CA TYR A 334 -5.85 7.05 8.09
C TYR A 334 -6.69 6.28 7.08
N ILE A 335 -7.16 5.08 7.47
CA ILE A 335 -7.67 4.08 6.55
C ILE A 335 -9.00 3.45 7.02
N SER A 336 -9.85 3.14 6.07
CA SER A 336 -11.07 2.32 6.11
C SER A 336 -12.20 2.85 6.99
N LYS A 337 -11.96 3.11 8.27
CA LYS A 337 -12.97 3.56 9.24
C LYS A 337 -12.56 4.90 9.85
N HIS A 338 -13.41 5.91 9.72
CA HIS A 338 -13.23 7.15 10.46
C HIS A 338 -13.53 6.97 11.96
N MET A 339 -12.56 7.34 12.80
CA MET A 339 -12.65 7.29 14.27
C MET A 339 -12.47 8.72 14.81
N PRO A 340 -13.53 9.39 15.30
CA PRO A 340 -13.43 10.78 15.77
C PRO A 340 -12.41 10.98 16.91
N ASP A 341 -12.26 10.00 17.78
CA ASP A 341 -11.30 10.05 18.90
C ASP A 341 -9.84 9.93 18.41
N GLY A 342 -9.61 9.45 17.19
CA GLY A 342 -8.30 9.34 16.53
C GLY A 342 -7.89 10.56 15.70
N ASN A 343 -8.67 11.64 15.67
CA ASN A 343 -8.38 12.82 14.85
C ASN A 343 -7.03 13.47 15.21
N GLU A 344 -6.71 13.65 16.48
CA GLU A 344 -5.42 14.19 16.92
C GLU A 344 -4.25 13.30 16.53
N ASN A 345 -4.43 11.98 16.55
CA ASN A 345 -3.41 11.02 16.12
C ASN A 345 -3.11 11.16 14.61
N THR A 346 -4.11 11.40 13.77
CA THR A 346 -3.86 11.65 12.33
C THR A 346 -3.04 12.92 12.10
N ILE A 347 -3.30 13.99 12.89
CA ILE A 347 -2.53 15.24 12.83
C ILE A 347 -1.07 15.01 13.26
N SER A 348 -0.86 14.28 14.36
CA SER A 348 0.49 13.95 14.84
C SER A 348 1.26 13.13 13.82
N GLN A 349 0.67 12.05 13.29
CA GLN A 349 1.31 11.20 12.29
C GLN A 349 1.60 11.95 10.98
N MET A 350 0.73 12.91 10.57
CA MET A 350 1.00 13.75 9.38
C MET A 350 2.18 14.70 9.61
N LYS A 351 2.29 15.31 10.79
CA LYS A 351 3.44 16.14 11.14
C LYS A 351 4.74 15.34 11.12
N GLU A 352 4.74 14.16 11.75
CA GLU A 352 5.89 13.26 11.76
C GLU A 352 6.28 12.84 10.34
N LEU A 353 5.31 12.43 9.52
CA LEU A 353 5.55 12.05 8.13
C LEU A 353 6.22 13.18 7.34
N ILE A 354 5.68 14.39 7.38
CA ILE A 354 6.19 15.52 6.58
C ILE A 354 7.55 15.97 7.11
N ILE A 355 7.69 16.19 8.42
CA ILE A 355 8.91 16.75 9.02
C ILE A 355 10.10 15.80 8.86
N GLN A 356 9.88 14.50 9.04
CA GLN A 356 10.93 13.49 8.90
C GLN A 356 11.35 13.27 7.44
N ASN A 357 10.42 13.43 6.49
CA ASN A 357 10.63 13.10 5.09
C ASN A 357 10.71 14.32 4.16
N TYR A 358 10.75 15.53 4.70
CA TYR A 358 10.74 16.77 3.90
C TYR A 358 11.87 16.83 2.86
N ASN A 359 13.07 16.36 3.22
CA ASN A 359 14.24 16.45 2.37
C ASN A 359 14.29 15.39 1.24
N HIS A 360 13.41 14.38 1.25
CA HIS A 360 13.39 13.36 0.20
C HIS A 360 12.86 13.92 -1.11
N THR A 361 13.72 13.91 -2.11
CA THR A 361 13.43 14.43 -3.46
C THR A 361 12.37 13.62 -4.20
N SER A 362 12.31 12.34 -3.92
CA SER A 362 11.37 11.38 -4.54
C SER A 362 9.91 11.69 -4.25
N ILE A 363 9.56 12.23 -3.08
CA ILE A 363 8.18 12.46 -2.67
C ILE A 363 7.56 13.62 -3.45
N VAL A 364 6.38 13.41 -4.02
CA VAL A 364 5.62 14.44 -4.78
C VAL A 364 4.24 14.71 -4.22
N VAL A 365 3.64 13.75 -3.51
CA VAL A 365 2.32 13.93 -2.87
C VAL A 365 2.31 13.37 -1.45
N TRP A 366 1.55 14.04 -0.58
CA TRP A 366 1.19 13.60 0.76
C TRP A 366 -0.22 13.01 0.72
N GLY A 367 -0.36 11.73 1.05
CA GLY A 367 -1.62 11.02 1.10
C GLY A 367 -2.34 11.26 2.44
N LEU A 368 -3.53 11.85 2.38
CA LEU A 368 -4.32 12.19 3.56
C LEU A 368 -5.04 10.97 4.13
N SER A 369 -5.56 10.09 3.26
CA SER A 369 -6.29 8.90 3.69
C SER A 369 -6.46 7.86 2.59
N ASN A 370 -6.84 6.62 2.98
CA ASN A 370 -7.20 5.55 2.07
C ASN A 370 -8.57 4.94 2.43
N GLU A 371 -9.49 4.86 1.46
CA GLU A 371 -10.80 4.18 1.55
C GLU A 371 -11.63 4.52 2.80
N ILE A 372 -11.38 5.68 3.41
CA ILE A 372 -11.94 6.09 4.71
C ILE A 372 -13.46 6.29 4.67
N THR A 373 -14.05 6.33 3.47
CA THR A 373 -15.48 6.56 3.24
C THR A 373 -16.31 5.28 3.17
N MET A 374 -15.79 4.14 3.65
CA MET A 374 -16.53 2.87 3.68
C MET A 374 -17.88 2.97 4.42
N ASP A 375 -17.97 3.78 5.48
CA ASP A 375 -19.17 4.04 6.26
C ASP A 375 -19.99 5.24 5.76
N GLY A 376 -19.57 5.88 4.66
CA GLY A 376 -20.21 7.02 4.01
C GLY A 376 -19.29 8.23 3.89
N ALA A 377 -19.47 9.02 2.82
CA ALA A 377 -18.66 10.21 2.52
C ALA A 377 -19.28 11.51 3.04
N ASP A 378 -20.46 11.48 3.62
CA ASP A 378 -21.24 12.65 4.06
C ASP A 378 -21.09 12.95 5.57
N ASN A 379 -20.11 12.35 6.24
CA ASN A 379 -19.81 12.60 7.65
C ASN A 379 -19.10 13.96 7.81
N PRO A 380 -19.71 14.96 8.50
CA PRO A 380 -19.11 16.29 8.64
C PRO A 380 -17.78 16.31 9.40
N ASP A 381 -17.58 15.40 10.36
CA ASP A 381 -16.34 15.31 11.11
C ASP A 381 -15.21 14.78 10.22
N LEU A 382 -15.48 13.74 9.43
CA LEU A 382 -14.54 13.22 8.43
C LEU A 382 -14.12 14.30 7.41
N ILE A 383 -15.10 15.07 6.88
CA ILE A 383 -14.84 16.16 5.92
C ILE A 383 -13.95 17.21 6.58
N ASN A 384 -14.32 17.67 7.79
CA ASN A 384 -13.56 18.67 8.54
C ASN A 384 -12.13 18.20 8.83
N GLN A 385 -11.94 16.93 9.21
CA GLN A 385 -10.61 16.36 9.45
C GLN A 385 -9.73 16.37 8.19
N HIS A 386 -10.31 16.10 7.00
CA HIS A 386 -9.57 16.19 5.74
C HIS A 386 -9.17 17.61 5.39
N VAL A 387 -10.04 18.60 5.66
CA VAL A 387 -9.69 20.03 5.49
C VAL A 387 -8.52 20.38 6.41
N ILE A 388 -8.57 19.99 7.70
CA ILE A 388 -7.47 20.23 8.65
C ILE A 388 -6.16 19.60 8.18
N LEU A 389 -6.19 18.35 7.73
CA LEU A 389 -4.98 17.64 7.25
C LEU A 389 -4.43 18.26 5.96
N ASN A 390 -5.32 18.67 5.04
CA ASN A 390 -4.93 19.34 3.81
C ASN A 390 -4.23 20.68 4.10
N ASP A 391 -4.82 21.52 4.95
CA ASP A 391 -4.25 22.80 5.35
C ASP A 391 -2.92 22.61 6.09
N LEU A 392 -2.83 21.62 6.98
CA LEU A 392 -1.59 21.28 7.68
C LEU A 392 -0.46 20.89 6.72
N CYS A 393 -0.76 20.08 5.69
CA CYS A 393 0.24 19.73 4.69
C CYS A 393 0.80 20.97 4.00
N HIS A 394 -0.07 21.90 3.58
CA HIS A 394 0.35 23.15 2.91
C HIS A 394 1.03 24.15 3.85
N GLU A 395 0.73 24.12 5.14
CA GLU A 395 1.45 24.90 6.14
C GLU A 395 2.90 24.42 6.29
N LEU A 396 3.11 23.10 6.39
CA LEU A 396 4.43 22.47 6.61
C LEU A 396 5.26 22.36 5.33
N ASP A 397 4.61 22.15 4.20
CA ASP A 397 5.27 21.94 2.90
C ASP A 397 4.49 22.59 1.74
N LYS A 398 5.06 23.67 1.20
CA LYS A 398 4.50 24.41 0.06
C LYS A 398 4.95 23.87 -1.31
N THR A 399 5.74 22.80 -1.33
CA THR A 399 6.38 22.30 -2.55
C THR A 399 5.73 21.03 -3.09
N ARG A 400 4.95 20.33 -2.27
CA ARG A 400 4.28 19.07 -2.62
C ARG A 400 2.76 19.24 -2.57
N LEU A 401 2.08 18.36 -3.30
CA LEU A 401 0.62 18.34 -3.39
C LEU A 401 0.04 17.35 -2.38
N THR A 402 -1.26 17.49 -2.13
CA THR A 402 -2.04 16.54 -1.33
C THR A 402 -2.88 15.63 -2.20
N THR A 403 -3.16 14.42 -1.72
CA THR A 403 -4.01 13.45 -2.42
C THR A 403 -4.75 12.54 -1.45
N ILE A 404 -5.77 11.85 -1.94
CA ILE A 404 -6.48 10.77 -1.26
C ILE A 404 -6.67 9.58 -2.19
N ALA A 405 -6.78 8.39 -1.61
CA ALA A 405 -7.16 7.17 -2.33
C ALA A 405 -8.62 6.85 -2.04
N CYS A 406 -9.51 7.16 -2.97
CA CYS A 406 -10.93 6.91 -2.83
C CYS A 406 -11.27 5.45 -3.11
N ILE A 407 -12.16 4.87 -2.32
CA ILE A 407 -12.77 3.58 -2.67
C ILE A 407 -13.65 3.72 -3.93
N THR A 408 -13.68 2.70 -4.77
CA THR A 408 -14.50 2.67 -6.02
C THR A 408 -15.96 3.12 -5.82
N MET A 409 -16.54 2.86 -4.64
CA MET A 409 -17.93 3.19 -4.33
C MET A 409 -18.16 4.64 -3.89
N CYS A 410 -17.10 5.42 -3.63
CA CYS A 410 -17.21 6.84 -3.31
C CYS A 410 -17.69 7.61 -4.55
N GLY A 411 -18.79 8.36 -4.40
CA GLY A 411 -19.36 9.14 -5.50
C GLY A 411 -18.40 10.24 -5.95
N ILE A 412 -18.29 10.47 -7.25
CA ILE A 412 -17.41 11.49 -7.81
C ILE A 412 -17.82 12.92 -7.45
N ASP A 413 -19.08 13.11 -7.01
CA ASP A 413 -19.66 14.41 -6.62
C ASP A 413 -19.60 14.65 -5.10
N GLU A 414 -19.01 13.74 -4.31
CA GLU A 414 -18.89 13.89 -2.86
C GLU A 414 -17.91 15.01 -2.50
N GLU A 415 -18.24 15.83 -1.51
CA GLU A 415 -17.39 16.95 -1.05
C GLU A 415 -15.96 16.50 -0.71
N TYR A 416 -15.85 15.33 -0.08
CA TYR A 416 -14.60 14.68 0.27
C TYR A 416 -13.61 14.55 -0.92
N VAL A 417 -14.12 14.26 -2.12
CA VAL A 417 -13.30 14.04 -3.34
C VAL A 417 -12.62 15.34 -3.81
N HIS A 418 -13.14 16.49 -3.42
CA HIS A 418 -12.69 17.80 -3.91
C HIS A 418 -11.86 18.59 -2.88
N ILE A 419 -11.41 17.95 -1.79
CA ILE A 419 -10.59 18.61 -0.77
C ILE A 419 -9.10 18.67 -1.17
N PRO A 420 -8.45 17.55 -1.60
CA PRO A 420 -7.03 17.59 -1.94
C PRO A 420 -6.75 18.23 -3.30
N ASP A 421 -5.47 18.52 -3.56
CA ASP A 421 -5.03 19.10 -4.83
C ASP A 421 -5.25 18.17 -6.02
N VAL A 422 -5.02 16.89 -5.84
CA VAL A 422 -5.20 15.84 -6.84
C VAL A 422 -5.89 14.64 -6.23
N ILE A 423 -6.55 13.83 -7.06
CA ILE A 423 -7.36 12.71 -6.60
C ILE A 423 -6.89 11.39 -7.22
N ALA A 424 -7.10 10.29 -6.51
CA ALA A 424 -6.98 8.95 -7.09
C ALA A 424 -8.05 7.99 -6.54
N TYR A 425 -8.34 6.96 -7.31
CA TYR A 425 -9.30 5.93 -6.93
C TYR A 425 -8.65 4.55 -6.91
N ASN A 426 -9.01 3.77 -5.89
CA ASN A 426 -8.82 2.34 -5.85
C ASN A 426 -9.89 1.71 -6.72
N HIS A 427 -9.50 1.12 -7.87
CA HIS A 427 -10.46 0.74 -8.90
C HIS A 427 -10.31 -0.73 -9.31
N TYR A 428 -11.31 -1.56 -8.96
CA TYR A 428 -11.21 -3.00 -9.03
C TYR A 428 -12.30 -3.67 -9.92
N PHE A 429 -12.74 -3.00 -10.97
CA PHE A 429 -13.67 -3.63 -11.92
C PHE A 429 -13.02 -4.82 -12.62
N GLY A 430 -13.74 -5.92 -12.65
CA GLY A 430 -13.23 -7.22 -13.09
C GLY A 430 -12.75 -8.11 -11.95
N TRP A 431 -12.60 -7.57 -10.73
CA TRP A 431 -12.27 -8.36 -9.54
C TRP A 431 -13.40 -8.33 -8.50
N TYR A 432 -13.62 -7.20 -7.81
CA TYR A 432 -14.70 -7.09 -6.82
C TYR A 432 -16.08 -6.81 -7.43
N GLY A 433 -16.16 -6.35 -8.65
CA GLY A 433 -17.39 -6.07 -9.37
C GLY A 433 -17.11 -5.56 -10.77
N GLY A 434 -18.17 -5.26 -11.55
CA GLY A 434 -18.01 -4.76 -12.91
C GLY A 434 -17.35 -5.73 -13.88
N ASP A 435 -17.07 -5.27 -15.08
CA ASP A 435 -16.25 -5.97 -16.06
C ASP A 435 -14.86 -5.32 -16.13
N VAL A 436 -13.81 -6.11 -16.38
CA VAL A 436 -12.45 -5.59 -16.51
C VAL A 436 -12.34 -4.48 -17.55
N LYS A 437 -13.19 -4.53 -18.60
CA LYS A 437 -13.22 -3.52 -19.69
C LYS A 437 -13.86 -2.19 -19.29
N ASP A 438 -14.54 -2.14 -18.13
CA ASP A 438 -15.25 -0.94 -17.67
C ASP A 438 -14.33 0.06 -16.95
N ASN A 439 -13.07 -0.33 -16.62
CA ASN A 439 -12.12 0.52 -15.90
C ASN A 439 -11.81 1.81 -16.67
N GLY A 440 -11.28 1.73 -17.87
CA GLY A 440 -10.94 2.90 -18.68
C GLY A 440 -12.12 3.84 -18.91
N PRO A 441 -13.29 3.35 -19.38
CA PRO A 441 -14.48 4.20 -19.51
C PRO A 441 -14.97 4.87 -18.22
N TRP A 442 -14.67 4.29 -17.05
CA TRP A 442 -14.98 4.96 -15.77
C TRP A 442 -14.09 6.19 -15.56
N PHE A 443 -12.77 6.08 -15.81
CA PHE A 443 -11.85 7.21 -15.73
C PHE A 443 -12.17 8.29 -16.76
N ASP A 444 -12.59 7.91 -17.98
CA ASP A 444 -13.01 8.85 -19.00
C ASP A 444 -14.21 9.69 -18.53
N ARG A 445 -15.22 9.06 -17.91
CA ARG A 445 -16.38 9.78 -17.35
C ARG A 445 -16.02 10.71 -16.20
N PHE A 446 -15.07 10.33 -15.34
CA PHE A 446 -14.60 11.21 -14.27
C PHE A 446 -13.92 12.45 -14.86
N HIS A 447 -12.97 12.23 -15.78
CA HIS A 447 -12.25 13.32 -16.44
C HIS A 447 -13.17 14.26 -17.23
N GLU A 448 -14.20 13.71 -17.89
CA GLU A 448 -15.23 14.48 -18.59
C GLU A 448 -16.07 15.34 -17.62
N ALA A 449 -16.39 14.82 -16.44
CA ALA A 449 -17.14 15.52 -15.40
C ALA A 449 -16.30 16.61 -14.71
N TYR A 450 -15.02 16.36 -14.48
CA TYR A 450 -14.10 17.23 -13.74
C TYR A 450 -12.77 17.44 -14.49
N PRO A 451 -12.78 18.11 -15.66
CA PRO A 451 -11.61 18.19 -16.54
C PRO A 451 -10.41 18.95 -15.94
N ASN A 452 -10.62 19.72 -14.87
CA ASN A 452 -9.56 20.49 -14.19
C ASN A 452 -9.03 19.79 -12.93
N LEU A 453 -9.59 18.64 -12.53
CA LEU A 453 -9.13 17.88 -11.37
C LEU A 453 -8.31 16.68 -11.84
N PRO A 454 -6.97 16.68 -11.59
CA PRO A 454 -6.13 15.57 -12.01
C PRO A 454 -6.54 14.28 -11.30
N ILE A 455 -6.76 13.20 -12.09
CA ILE A 455 -7.15 11.89 -11.59
C ILE A 455 -6.06 10.84 -11.80
N GLY A 456 -5.82 10.01 -10.77
CA GLY A 456 -4.95 8.85 -10.80
C GLY A 456 -5.68 7.56 -10.46
N CYS A 457 -5.01 6.43 -10.66
CA CYS A 457 -5.43 5.11 -10.18
C CYS A 457 -4.49 4.66 -9.07
N SER A 458 -4.94 4.79 -7.82
CA SER A 458 -4.13 4.50 -6.63
C SER A 458 -3.98 3.01 -6.35
N GLU A 459 -4.97 2.22 -6.75
CA GLU A 459 -4.92 0.75 -6.66
C GLU A 459 -5.73 0.11 -7.78
N TYR A 460 -5.21 -0.98 -8.30
CA TYR A 460 -5.91 -1.94 -9.15
C TYR A 460 -5.16 -3.27 -9.14
N GLY A 461 -5.89 -4.38 -9.13
CA GLY A 461 -5.29 -5.72 -9.07
C GLY A 461 -6.34 -6.80 -8.84
N CYS A 462 -5.93 -8.04 -8.96
CA CYS A 462 -6.70 -9.21 -8.57
C CYS A 462 -5.79 -10.28 -8.00
N GLU A 463 -6.35 -11.18 -7.21
CA GLU A 463 -5.58 -12.21 -6.54
C GLU A 463 -5.21 -13.36 -7.47
N ALA A 464 -4.02 -13.92 -7.25
CA ALA A 464 -3.58 -15.16 -7.88
C ALA A 464 -2.79 -16.02 -6.91
N LEU A 465 -3.19 -17.27 -6.82
CA LEU A 465 -2.44 -18.31 -6.14
C LEU A 465 -1.53 -18.99 -7.17
N ASN A 466 -0.24 -19.04 -6.92
CA ASN A 466 0.76 -19.54 -7.87
C ASN A 466 0.67 -21.06 -8.16
N TRP A 467 -0.15 -21.80 -7.41
CA TRP A 467 -0.42 -23.23 -7.63
C TRP A 467 -1.79 -23.47 -8.28
N HIS A 468 -2.72 -22.51 -8.25
CA HIS A 468 -4.03 -22.62 -8.87
C HIS A 468 -3.97 -22.19 -10.32
N ASN A 469 -4.25 -23.12 -11.22
CA ASN A 469 -4.19 -22.92 -12.67
C ASN A 469 -5.46 -23.39 -13.33
N SER A 470 -5.95 -22.64 -14.30
CA SER A 470 -7.18 -22.96 -15.04
C SER A 470 -7.25 -22.18 -16.35
N ASN A 471 -8.16 -22.57 -17.23
CA ASN A 471 -8.63 -21.67 -18.28
C ASN A 471 -9.47 -20.56 -17.61
N PRO A 472 -9.03 -19.28 -17.63
CA PRO A 472 -9.46 -18.28 -16.67
C PRO A 472 -10.89 -17.78 -16.88
N GLN A 473 -11.56 -17.47 -15.77
CA GLN A 473 -12.84 -16.72 -15.74
C GLN A 473 -12.78 -15.63 -14.69
N GLN A 474 -13.62 -14.60 -14.82
CA GLN A 474 -13.67 -13.50 -13.87
C GLN A 474 -13.97 -13.97 -12.44
N GLY A 475 -13.13 -13.55 -11.50
CA GLY A 475 -13.21 -13.94 -10.10
C GLY A 475 -12.53 -15.28 -9.79
N ASP A 476 -11.83 -15.85 -10.75
CA ASP A 476 -10.95 -16.99 -10.58
C ASP A 476 -9.63 -16.52 -9.90
N TYR A 477 -9.15 -17.28 -8.93
CA TYR A 477 -7.88 -17.02 -8.23
C TYR A 477 -6.67 -17.57 -9.01
N SER A 478 -6.80 -17.85 -10.31
CA SER A 478 -5.72 -18.37 -11.11
C SER A 478 -4.73 -17.27 -11.53
N GLU A 479 -3.47 -17.70 -11.70
CA GLU A 479 -2.43 -16.83 -12.24
C GLU A 479 -2.78 -16.38 -13.67
N GLU A 480 -3.44 -17.25 -14.46
CA GLU A 480 -3.90 -16.96 -15.81
C GLU A 480 -4.95 -15.84 -15.84
N TYR A 481 -5.85 -15.78 -14.84
CA TYR A 481 -6.81 -14.68 -14.75
C TYR A 481 -6.11 -13.39 -14.32
N GLN A 482 -5.18 -13.43 -13.37
CA GLN A 482 -4.41 -12.26 -12.97
C GLN A 482 -3.64 -11.68 -14.16
N ALA A 483 -2.98 -12.52 -14.95
CA ALA A 483 -2.27 -12.10 -16.15
C ALA A 483 -3.23 -11.38 -17.14
N TYR A 484 -4.37 -11.99 -17.46
CA TYR A 484 -5.38 -11.39 -18.34
C TYR A 484 -5.94 -10.07 -17.77
N TYR A 485 -6.22 -10.00 -16.48
CA TYR A 485 -6.70 -8.79 -15.82
C TYR A 485 -5.71 -7.65 -16.00
N HIS A 486 -4.42 -7.88 -15.72
CA HIS A 486 -3.39 -6.87 -15.84
C HIS A 486 -3.09 -6.48 -17.30
N GLU A 487 -3.14 -7.42 -18.25
CA GLU A 487 -3.09 -7.09 -19.69
C GLU A 487 -4.16 -6.05 -20.08
N GLU A 488 -5.39 -6.26 -19.63
CA GLU A 488 -6.50 -5.37 -19.94
C GLU A 488 -6.38 -4.01 -19.24
N LEU A 489 -5.90 -3.98 -17.99
CA LEU A 489 -5.68 -2.72 -17.26
C LEU A 489 -4.51 -1.91 -17.86
N ILE A 490 -3.42 -2.54 -18.22
CA ILE A 490 -2.29 -1.90 -18.91
C ILE A 490 -2.80 -1.20 -20.18
N LYS A 491 -3.52 -1.91 -21.05
CA LYS A 491 -4.08 -1.36 -22.29
C LYS A 491 -5.00 -0.17 -22.05
N GLN A 492 -5.79 -0.20 -20.98
CA GLN A 492 -6.75 0.86 -20.68
C GLN A 492 -6.10 2.05 -19.97
N LEU A 493 -5.29 1.82 -18.92
CA LEU A 493 -4.77 2.90 -18.09
C LEU A 493 -3.55 3.60 -18.72
N PHE A 494 -2.61 2.84 -19.33
CA PHE A 494 -1.37 3.42 -19.85
C PHE A 494 -1.56 4.25 -21.10
N THR A 495 -2.64 4.05 -21.82
CA THR A 495 -2.98 4.83 -23.02
C THR A 495 -3.70 6.15 -22.71
N ARG A 496 -4.09 6.38 -21.45
CA ARG A 496 -4.77 7.61 -21.00
C ARG A 496 -3.78 8.57 -20.37
N LYS A 497 -3.32 9.56 -21.13
CA LYS A 497 -2.30 10.53 -20.69
C LYS A 497 -2.71 11.33 -19.46
N TYR A 498 -4.00 11.66 -19.32
CA TYR A 498 -4.53 12.43 -18.21
C TYR A 498 -4.46 11.70 -16.86
N ILE A 499 -4.33 10.37 -16.84
CA ILE A 499 -4.12 9.61 -15.60
C ILE A 499 -2.69 9.89 -15.10
N TRP A 500 -2.60 10.74 -14.05
CA TRP A 500 -1.32 11.23 -13.58
C TRP A 500 -0.41 10.16 -12.98
N ALA A 501 -0.99 9.13 -12.35
CA ALA A 501 -0.25 7.98 -11.82
C ALA A 501 -1.11 6.73 -11.81
N THR A 502 -0.46 5.56 -11.91
CA THR A 502 -1.07 4.25 -11.71
C THR A 502 -0.20 3.42 -10.79
N HIS A 503 -0.79 2.82 -9.74
CA HIS A 503 -0.08 1.96 -8.80
C HIS A 503 -0.78 0.61 -8.71
N VAL A 504 -0.08 -0.44 -9.12
CA VAL A 504 -0.58 -1.82 -9.00
C VAL A 504 -0.74 -2.18 -7.54
N TRP A 505 -1.85 -2.78 -7.19
CA TRP A 505 -2.05 -3.39 -5.89
C TRP A 505 -1.88 -4.90 -6.00
N ASN A 506 -0.75 -5.44 -5.63
CA ASN A 506 0.43 -4.87 -4.98
C ASN A 506 1.70 -5.38 -5.69
N MET A 507 2.88 -4.86 -5.37
CA MET A 507 4.13 -5.44 -5.88
C MET A 507 4.34 -6.84 -5.34
N PHE A 508 4.09 -7.03 -4.04
CA PHE A 508 4.27 -8.30 -3.34
C PHE A 508 2.95 -8.74 -2.70
N ASP A 509 2.73 -10.06 -2.60
CA ASP A 509 1.76 -10.59 -1.65
C ASP A 509 2.19 -10.16 -0.24
N PHE A 510 1.23 -9.96 0.66
CA PHE A 510 1.51 -9.44 2.00
C PHE A 510 0.61 -10.08 3.07
N GLY A 511 1.02 -9.96 4.34
CA GLY A 511 0.29 -10.51 5.48
C GLY A 511 -1.02 -9.77 5.75
N ALA A 512 -2.08 -10.54 5.84
CA ALA A 512 -3.43 -10.09 6.17
C ALA A 512 -4.15 -11.21 6.92
N ASP A 513 -3.88 -11.33 8.20
CA ASP A 513 -4.29 -12.48 9.02
C ASP A 513 -5.79 -12.75 9.02
N ALA A 514 -6.60 -11.70 8.88
CA ALA A 514 -8.05 -11.82 8.76
C ALA A 514 -8.55 -12.41 7.43
N ARG A 515 -7.68 -12.54 6.42
CA ARG A 515 -8.08 -13.08 5.13
C ARG A 515 -8.20 -14.59 5.13
N ALA A 516 -9.30 -15.10 4.56
CA ALA A 516 -9.59 -16.51 4.40
C ALA A 516 -10.16 -16.80 3.01
N GLU A 517 -9.50 -16.30 1.97
CA GLU A 517 -9.93 -16.41 0.58
C GLU A 517 -9.00 -17.29 -0.25
N GLY A 518 -9.55 -18.00 -1.23
CA GLY A 518 -8.80 -18.79 -2.20
C GLY A 518 -8.16 -20.07 -1.67
N GLY A 519 -8.28 -20.36 -0.35
CA GLY A 519 -7.73 -21.56 0.26
C GLY A 519 -6.29 -21.44 0.77
N GLU A 520 -5.72 -20.25 0.75
CA GLU A 520 -4.54 -19.85 1.52
C GLU A 520 -4.92 -18.66 2.39
N ASN A 521 -4.90 -18.88 3.71
CA ASN A 521 -5.31 -17.89 4.69
C ASN A 521 -4.14 -17.01 5.12
N GLY A 522 -4.46 -15.86 5.72
CA GLY A 522 -3.47 -14.99 6.35
C GLY A 522 -2.70 -14.06 5.40
N GLN A 523 -3.02 -14.08 4.09
CA GLN A 523 -2.32 -13.28 3.09
C GLN A 523 -3.28 -12.66 2.08
N ASN A 524 -2.89 -11.52 1.54
CA ASN A 524 -3.45 -10.93 0.34
C ASN A 524 -2.57 -11.33 -0.86
N HIS A 525 -3.15 -12.00 -1.85
CA HIS A 525 -2.44 -12.58 -3.00
C HIS A 525 -2.50 -11.72 -4.27
N LYS A 526 -2.69 -10.41 -4.14
CA LYS A 526 -2.71 -9.49 -5.29
C LYS A 526 -1.32 -9.08 -5.78
N GLY A 527 -0.26 -9.53 -5.10
CA GLY A 527 1.11 -9.26 -5.51
C GLY A 527 1.43 -9.74 -6.91
N LEU A 528 2.32 -9.01 -7.60
CA LEU A 528 2.98 -9.49 -8.81
C LEU A 528 4.04 -10.56 -8.48
N ILE A 529 4.48 -10.58 -7.22
CA ILE A 529 5.47 -11.50 -6.66
C ILE A 529 4.94 -12.03 -5.33
N THR A 530 5.24 -13.28 -5.00
CA THR A 530 4.85 -13.90 -3.72
C THR A 530 5.49 -13.21 -2.51
N ILE A 531 4.87 -13.33 -1.32
CA ILE A 531 5.32 -12.68 -0.07
C ILE A 531 6.76 -13.04 0.31
N ASP A 532 7.24 -14.22 -0.07
CA ASP A 532 8.62 -14.70 0.17
C ASP A 532 9.63 -14.28 -0.92
N ARG A 533 9.17 -13.49 -1.92
CA ARG A 533 9.93 -12.99 -3.08
C ARG A 533 10.43 -14.08 -4.05
N LYS A 534 10.03 -15.34 -3.89
CA LYS A 534 10.55 -16.44 -4.70
C LYS A 534 9.92 -16.60 -6.09
N TYR A 535 8.65 -16.21 -6.24
CA TYR A 535 7.92 -16.43 -7.48
C TYR A 535 7.41 -15.12 -8.07
N LYS A 536 7.94 -14.73 -9.22
CA LYS A 536 7.38 -13.72 -10.10
C LYS A 536 6.21 -14.34 -10.86
N LYS A 537 5.00 -13.82 -10.68
CA LYS A 537 3.80 -14.27 -11.39
C LYS A 537 3.85 -13.75 -12.83
N ASP A 538 3.06 -14.34 -13.75
CA ASP A 538 3.06 -13.92 -15.15
C ASP A 538 2.72 -12.42 -15.32
N SER A 539 1.86 -11.88 -14.45
CA SER A 539 1.54 -10.45 -14.41
C SER A 539 2.75 -9.53 -14.19
N PHE A 540 3.80 -9.96 -13.46
CA PHE A 540 5.05 -9.22 -13.35
C PHE A 540 5.69 -8.98 -14.72
N TYR A 541 5.74 -10.00 -15.57
CA TYR A 541 6.32 -9.92 -16.90
C TYR A 541 5.45 -9.13 -17.89
N ALA A 542 4.13 -9.05 -17.67
CA ALA A 542 3.27 -8.16 -18.42
C ALA A 542 3.67 -6.69 -18.23
N TYR A 543 3.95 -6.27 -16.99
CA TYR A 543 4.47 -4.92 -16.69
C TYR A 543 5.89 -4.74 -17.20
N LYS A 544 6.79 -5.72 -16.99
CA LYS A 544 8.16 -5.67 -17.51
C LYS A 544 8.18 -5.44 -19.04
N ALA A 545 7.23 -6.01 -19.77
CA ALA A 545 7.12 -5.84 -21.21
C ALA A 545 6.81 -4.40 -21.65
N TRP A 546 6.10 -3.64 -20.82
CA TRP A 546 5.71 -2.25 -21.10
C TRP A 546 6.66 -1.20 -20.51
N LEU A 547 7.31 -1.53 -19.39
CA LEU A 547 8.00 -0.55 -18.56
C LEU A 547 9.52 -0.68 -18.59
N SER A 548 10.07 -1.89 -18.86
CA SER A 548 11.50 -2.14 -18.80
C SER A 548 12.15 -2.02 -20.18
N ASP A 549 13.32 -1.38 -20.22
CA ASP A 549 14.18 -1.34 -21.42
C ASP A 549 15.07 -2.58 -21.53
N GLU A 550 15.15 -3.44 -20.49
CA GLU A 550 15.93 -4.67 -20.50
C GLU A 550 15.30 -5.70 -21.46
N PRO A 551 16.02 -6.14 -22.52
CA PRO A 551 15.47 -7.08 -23.49
C PRO A 551 15.15 -8.44 -22.85
N PHE A 552 13.93 -8.95 -23.04
CA PHE A 552 13.53 -10.27 -22.55
C PHE A 552 12.43 -10.91 -23.41
N VAL A 553 12.23 -12.21 -23.22
CA VAL A 553 11.08 -12.98 -23.68
C VAL A 553 10.64 -13.92 -22.57
N HIS A 554 9.34 -14.02 -22.31
CA HIS A 554 8.76 -14.85 -21.24
C HIS A 554 7.53 -15.62 -21.72
N LEU A 555 7.57 -16.94 -21.59
CA LEU A 555 6.43 -17.82 -21.78
C LEU A 555 5.57 -17.85 -20.52
N CYS A 556 4.31 -17.45 -20.64
CA CYS A 556 3.35 -17.50 -19.54
C CYS A 556 2.83 -18.92 -19.28
N GLY A 557 2.26 -19.14 -18.10
CA GLY A 557 1.61 -20.39 -17.73
C GLY A 557 2.61 -21.55 -17.52
N LYS A 558 3.83 -21.27 -17.07
CA LYS A 558 4.86 -22.30 -16.79
C LYS A 558 4.44 -23.28 -15.69
N ARG A 559 3.56 -22.86 -14.79
CA ARG A 559 2.99 -23.70 -13.72
C ARG A 559 1.74 -24.47 -14.17
N TYR A 560 1.05 -24.00 -15.20
CA TYR A 560 -0.09 -24.66 -15.82
C TYR A 560 0.38 -25.70 -16.85
N VAL A 561 1.02 -26.77 -16.39
CA VAL A 561 1.58 -27.84 -17.24
C VAL A 561 0.49 -28.77 -17.75
N ASP A 562 -0.36 -29.32 -16.87
CA ASP A 562 -1.43 -30.26 -17.21
C ASP A 562 -2.68 -29.52 -17.69
N ARG A 563 -3.04 -29.69 -18.96
CA ARG A 563 -4.15 -28.99 -19.61
C ARG A 563 -5.16 -29.95 -20.22
N VAL A 564 -6.45 -29.67 -20.01
CA VAL A 564 -7.56 -30.54 -20.45
C VAL A 564 -8.14 -30.16 -21.80
N GLU A 565 -7.90 -28.94 -22.28
CA GLU A 565 -8.38 -28.45 -23.57
C GLU A 565 -7.61 -29.08 -24.73
N ASP A 566 -8.28 -29.25 -25.90
CA ASP A 566 -7.67 -29.83 -27.11
C ASP A 566 -6.79 -28.82 -27.88
N VAL A 567 -7.11 -27.53 -27.75
CA VAL A 567 -6.32 -26.41 -28.24
C VAL A 567 -6.08 -25.48 -27.08
N THR A 568 -4.82 -25.13 -26.83
CA THR A 568 -4.44 -24.26 -25.73
C THR A 568 -3.90 -22.93 -26.22
N LYS A 569 -4.27 -21.86 -25.57
CA LYS A 569 -3.70 -20.53 -25.77
C LYS A 569 -2.33 -20.47 -25.09
N ILE A 570 -1.30 -20.15 -25.83
CA ILE A 570 0.03 -19.83 -25.32
C ILE A 570 0.23 -18.33 -25.40
N THR A 571 0.53 -17.71 -24.27
CA THR A 571 0.83 -16.28 -24.15
C THR A 571 2.33 -16.11 -23.95
N VAL A 572 2.92 -15.14 -24.66
CA VAL A 572 4.32 -14.75 -24.48
C VAL A 572 4.35 -13.24 -24.24
N TYR A 573 5.09 -12.80 -23.24
CA TYR A 573 5.36 -11.39 -22.99
C TYR A 573 6.79 -11.05 -23.40
N SER A 574 6.94 -9.94 -24.09
CA SER A 574 8.27 -9.46 -24.53
C SER A 574 8.21 -7.98 -24.88
N ASN A 575 9.26 -7.25 -24.54
CA ASN A 575 9.45 -5.87 -25.02
C ASN A 575 10.10 -5.81 -26.42
N GLN A 576 10.27 -6.95 -27.08
CA GLN A 576 10.80 -7.03 -28.44
C GLN A 576 9.67 -6.92 -29.49
N GLU A 577 10.01 -6.47 -30.68
CA GLU A 577 9.05 -6.23 -31.77
C GLU A 577 8.38 -7.51 -32.29
N GLU A 578 9.13 -8.63 -32.34
CA GLU A 578 8.70 -9.89 -32.94
C GLU A 578 9.07 -11.09 -32.05
N VAL A 579 8.14 -12.03 -31.90
CA VAL A 579 8.38 -13.31 -31.22
C VAL A 579 8.00 -14.47 -32.13
N GLU A 580 8.85 -15.50 -32.18
CA GLU A 580 8.61 -16.78 -32.85
C GLU A 580 8.38 -17.86 -31.81
N LEU A 581 7.32 -18.67 -31.97
CA LEU A 581 7.04 -19.80 -31.12
C LEU A 581 7.36 -21.11 -31.84
N PHE A 582 8.09 -21.98 -31.16
CA PHE A 582 8.38 -23.35 -31.61
C PHE A 582 7.65 -24.35 -30.72
N VAL A 583 7.04 -25.34 -31.35
CA VAL A 583 6.33 -26.45 -30.71
C VAL A 583 7.03 -27.75 -31.12
N ASN A 584 7.62 -28.46 -30.15
CA ASN A 584 8.42 -29.65 -30.40
C ASN A 584 9.51 -29.46 -31.49
N GLY A 585 10.13 -28.27 -31.50
CA GLY A 585 11.18 -27.91 -32.45
C GLY A 585 10.68 -27.41 -33.84
N GLN A 586 9.38 -27.40 -34.09
CA GLN A 586 8.79 -26.86 -35.33
C GLN A 586 8.20 -25.47 -35.08
N SER A 587 8.54 -24.50 -35.91
CA SER A 587 7.98 -23.17 -35.86
C SER A 587 6.48 -23.20 -36.15
N VAL A 588 5.70 -22.57 -35.29
CA VAL A 588 4.26 -22.31 -35.48
C VAL A 588 4.00 -20.87 -35.96
N GLY A 589 5.08 -20.14 -36.22
CA GLY A 589 5.07 -18.82 -36.83
C GLY A 589 5.60 -17.72 -35.93
N LYS A 590 5.77 -16.56 -36.55
CA LYS A 590 6.22 -15.31 -35.95
C LYS A 590 5.04 -14.37 -35.80
N LYS A 591 5.04 -13.60 -34.70
CA LYS A 591 4.04 -12.56 -34.45
C LYS A 591 4.68 -11.25 -34.04
N LYS A 592 4.06 -10.14 -34.41
CA LYS A 592 4.32 -8.79 -33.91
C LYS A 592 3.12 -8.38 -33.04
N ALA A 593 3.38 -7.75 -31.92
CA ALA A 593 2.35 -7.28 -31.00
C ALA A 593 2.71 -5.88 -30.49
N PRO A 594 2.00 -4.83 -30.93
CA PRO A 594 2.24 -3.46 -30.47
C PRO A 594 1.98 -3.27 -28.97
N ASP A 595 1.20 -4.15 -28.37
CA ASP A 595 0.89 -4.19 -26.94
C ASP A 595 1.81 -5.12 -26.15
N HIS A 596 2.88 -5.65 -26.78
CA HIS A 596 3.88 -6.54 -26.18
C HIS A 596 3.34 -7.89 -25.69
N PHE A 597 2.10 -8.26 -26.06
CA PHE A 597 1.44 -9.50 -25.68
C PHE A 597 1.19 -10.38 -26.90
N PHE A 598 1.91 -11.49 -26.99
CA PHE A 598 1.90 -12.37 -28.16
C PHE A 598 1.09 -13.63 -27.85
N TYR A 599 0.04 -13.90 -28.63
CA TYR A 599 -0.86 -15.03 -28.41
C TYR A 599 -0.77 -16.05 -29.53
N PHE A 600 -0.58 -17.32 -29.17
CA PHE A 600 -0.54 -18.43 -30.12
C PHE A 600 -1.59 -19.48 -29.69
N GLU A 601 -2.25 -20.10 -30.67
CA GLU A 601 -3.09 -21.27 -30.45
C GLU A 601 -2.29 -22.51 -30.84
N VAL A 602 -2.19 -23.47 -29.94
CA VAL A 602 -1.36 -24.66 -30.10
C VAL A 602 -2.22 -25.89 -29.83
N PRO A 603 -2.23 -26.90 -30.73
CA PRO A 603 -2.83 -28.20 -30.43
C PRO A 603 -2.19 -28.82 -29.21
N ASN A 604 -3.00 -29.21 -28.24
CA ASN A 604 -2.54 -29.83 -26.98
C ASN A 604 -2.58 -31.35 -27.13
N VAL A 605 -1.45 -31.97 -27.46
CA VAL A 605 -1.35 -33.39 -27.74
C VAL A 605 -0.15 -34.00 -27.04
N GLY A 606 -0.40 -34.91 -26.06
CA GLY A 606 0.69 -35.55 -25.31
C GLY A 606 1.53 -34.56 -24.54
N GLU A 607 2.82 -34.78 -24.44
CA GLU A 607 3.78 -33.83 -23.88
C GLU A 607 4.35 -32.94 -24.98
N THR A 608 4.28 -31.65 -24.80
CA THR A 608 4.65 -30.65 -25.81
C THR A 608 5.66 -29.67 -25.23
N LYS A 609 6.85 -29.60 -25.85
CA LYS A 609 7.87 -28.60 -25.52
C LYS A 609 7.60 -27.31 -26.30
N LEU A 610 7.56 -26.21 -25.60
CA LEU A 610 7.37 -24.84 -26.13
C LEU A 610 8.69 -24.08 -26.00
N VAL A 611 9.04 -23.32 -27.05
CA VAL A 611 10.22 -22.43 -27.05
C VAL A 611 9.81 -21.13 -27.70
N ALA A 612 9.84 -20.03 -26.98
CA ALA A 612 9.66 -18.67 -27.51
C ALA A 612 11.04 -18.06 -27.78
N VAL A 613 11.18 -17.40 -28.92
CA VAL A 613 12.46 -16.84 -29.38
C VAL A 613 12.22 -15.42 -29.90
N SER A 614 13.12 -14.49 -29.57
CA SER A 614 13.20 -13.17 -30.16
C SER A 614 14.68 -12.76 -30.29
N GLY A 615 15.22 -12.74 -31.52
CA GLY A 615 16.66 -12.59 -31.74
C GLY A 615 17.45 -13.69 -31.01
N ASP A 616 18.37 -13.31 -30.13
CA ASP A 616 19.17 -14.22 -29.32
C ASP A 616 18.48 -14.61 -27.99
N LEU A 617 17.33 -14.00 -27.67
CA LEU A 617 16.57 -14.27 -26.46
C LEU A 617 15.72 -15.52 -26.63
N LYS A 618 15.66 -16.32 -25.57
CA LYS A 618 14.96 -17.59 -25.56
C LYS A 618 14.32 -17.88 -24.20
N ASP A 619 13.09 -18.42 -24.22
CA ASP A 619 12.45 -18.97 -23.03
C ASP A 619 11.73 -20.29 -23.36
N GLU A 620 11.73 -21.23 -22.42
CA GLU A 620 11.23 -22.60 -22.62
C GLU A 620 10.18 -22.97 -21.58
N SER A 621 9.21 -23.77 -22.00
CA SER A 621 8.18 -24.35 -21.14
C SER A 621 7.73 -25.71 -21.68
N THR A 622 7.03 -26.48 -20.86
CA THR A 622 6.42 -27.76 -21.27
C THR A 622 4.98 -27.79 -20.82
N ILE A 623 4.09 -28.23 -21.71
CA ILE A 623 2.67 -28.49 -21.40
C ILE A 623 2.37 -29.97 -21.67
N ARG A 624 1.30 -30.48 -21.07
CA ARG A 624 0.89 -31.87 -21.20
C ARG A 624 -0.63 -31.98 -21.30
N LYS A 625 -1.11 -32.69 -22.31
CA LYS A 625 -2.52 -33.07 -22.43
C LYS A 625 -2.87 -34.09 -21.38
N VAL A 626 -3.94 -33.82 -20.65
CA VAL A 626 -4.54 -34.75 -19.68
C VAL A 626 -6.06 -34.85 -19.91
N ASP A 627 -6.63 -35.99 -19.53
CA ASP A 627 -8.08 -36.20 -19.68
C ASP A 627 -8.90 -35.52 -18.58
N LYS A 628 -8.30 -35.26 -17.43
CA LYS A 628 -8.94 -34.66 -16.26
C LYS A 628 -8.06 -33.58 -15.66
N MET A 629 -8.70 -32.54 -15.13
CA MET A 629 -8.01 -31.48 -14.40
C MET A 629 -7.11 -32.06 -13.30
N ASN A 630 -5.88 -31.57 -13.23
CA ASN A 630 -4.94 -31.94 -12.18
C ASN A 630 -5.52 -31.48 -10.82
N PRO A 631 -5.71 -32.40 -9.85
CA PRO A 631 -6.29 -32.05 -8.56
C PRO A 631 -5.44 -31.04 -7.75
N ASN A 632 -4.14 -30.94 -8.04
CA ASN A 632 -3.27 -29.96 -7.39
C ASN A 632 -3.53 -28.50 -7.85
N TYR A 633 -4.20 -28.30 -8.99
CA TYR A 633 -4.60 -26.99 -9.49
C TYR A 633 -5.94 -26.52 -8.94
N ILE A 634 -6.68 -27.38 -8.27
CA ILE A 634 -8.02 -27.07 -7.76
C ILE A 634 -7.89 -26.35 -6.44
N LEU A 635 -8.62 -25.23 -6.28
CA LEU A 635 -8.68 -24.50 -5.02
C LEU A 635 -8.99 -25.42 -3.86
N LYS A 636 -8.19 -25.35 -2.81
CA LYS A 636 -8.44 -26.09 -1.57
C LYS A 636 -9.69 -25.55 -0.91
N GLU A 637 -10.58 -26.45 -0.45
CA GLU A 637 -11.78 -26.03 0.25
C GLU A 637 -11.41 -25.51 1.65
N VAL A 638 -11.55 -24.21 1.83
CA VAL A 638 -11.65 -23.60 3.15
C VAL A 638 -12.96 -22.83 3.16
N GLY A 639 -13.99 -23.37 3.80
CA GLY A 639 -15.34 -22.83 3.71
C GLY A 639 -15.98 -23.09 2.34
N ALA A 640 -16.71 -22.14 1.80
CA ALA A 640 -17.60 -22.29 0.66
C ALA A 640 -17.03 -21.85 -0.68
N VAL A 641 -15.73 -21.94 -0.90
CA VAL A 641 -15.17 -21.61 -2.21
C VAL A 641 -15.35 -22.78 -3.17
N LEU A 642 -16.17 -22.57 -4.22
CA LEU A 642 -16.26 -23.45 -5.37
C LEU A 642 -15.47 -22.84 -6.51
N ASN A 643 -14.67 -23.67 -7.18
CA ASN A 643 -14.11 -23.29 -8.46
C ASN A 643 -15.22 -23.14 -9.50
N TRP A 644 -15.09 -22.21 -10.43
CA TRP A 644 -16.08 -21.99 -11.47
C TRP A 644 -16.35 -23.25 -12.33
N PHE A 645 -15.34 -24.09 -12.52
CA PHE A 645 -15.46 -25.35 -13.29
C PHE A 645 -16.12 -26.50 -12.50
N ASP A 646 -16.30 -26.35 -11.17
CA ASP A 646 -17.12 -27.28 -10.37
C ASP A 646 -18.64 -27.02 -10.55
N ILE A 647 -18.99 -25.90 -11.19
CA ILE A 647 -20.35 -25.46 -11.39
C ILE A 647 -20.95 -26.12 -12.67
N THR A 648 -21.95 -26.93 -12.53
CA THR A 648 -22.66 -27.48 -13.70
C THR A 648 -23.43 -26.37 -14.40
N GLU A 649 -23.02 -26.05 -15.63
CA GLU A 649 -23.76 -25.14 -16.51
C GLU A 649 -24.69 -25.90 -17.44
N VAL A 650 -25.87 -25.33 -17.64
CA VAL A 650 -26.86 -25.84 -18.56
C VAL A 650 -27.04 -24.81 -19.67
N GLU A 651 -26.93 -25.24 -20.93
CA GLU A 651 -27.01 -24.34 -22.08
C GLU A 651 -28.29 -23.48 -22.06
N GLY A 652 -28.16 -22.19 -22.22
CA GLY A 652 -29.24 -21.21 -22.21
C GLY A 652 -29.91 -20.99 -20.85
N LYS A 653 -29.29 -21.44 -19.75
CA LYS A 653 -29.78 -21.25 -18.37
C LYS A 653 -28.75 -20.48 -17.55
N CYS A 654 -29.25 -19.82 -16.49
CA CYS A 654 -28.38 -19.15 -15.54
C CYS A 654 -27.63 -20.13 -14.62
N SER A 655 -26.45 -19.76 -14.16
CA SER A 655 -25.60 -20.50 -13.22
C SER A 655 -25.04 -19.58 -12.13
N LEU A 656 -24.27 -20.09 -11.18
CA LEU A 656 -23.53 -19.31 -10.21
C LEU A 656 -22.42 -18.47 -10.86
N ASN A 657 -21.97 -18.86 -12.05
CA ASN A 657 -20.95 -18.13 -12.81
C ASN A 657 -21.50 -16.91 -13.55
N ASP A 658 -22.83 -16.74 -13.60
CA ASP A 658 -23.45 -15.58 -14.26
C ASP A 658 -23.50 -14.36 -13.34
N LYS A 659 -23.42 -13.18 -13.95
CA LYS A 659 -23.55 -11.90 -13.23
C LYS A 659 -24.97 -11.74 -12.66
N ILE A 660 -25.05 -11.21 -11.45
CA ILE A 660 -26.33 -10.91 -10.79
C ILE A 660 -27.23 -10.03 -11.67
N GLY A 661 -26.60 -9.03 -12.34
CA GLY A 661 -27.31 -8.17 -13.29
C GLY A 661 -27.96 -8.92 -14.41
N ASP A 662 -27.31 -9.92 -15.00
CA ASP A 662 -27.86 -10.73 -16.09
C ASP A 662 -29.00 -11.64 -15.61
N ILE A 663 -28.85 -12.26 -14.45
CA ILE A 663 -29.86 -13.08 -13.82
C ILE A 663 -31.11 -12.24 -13.52
N THR A 664 -30.93 -11.03 -12.99
CA THR A 664 -32.02 -10.14 -12.58
C THR A 664 -32.73 -9.43 -13.75
N LYS A 665 -32.26 -9.56 -14.99
CA LYS A 665 -33.02 -9.15 -16.18
C LYS A 665 -34.37 -9.90 -16.28
N THR A 666 -34.46 -11.10 -15.71
CA THR A 666 -35.70 -11.89 -15.71
C THR A 666 -36.53 -11.70 -14.43
N LEU A 667 -37.85 -11.80 -14.50
CA LEU A 667 -38.71 -11.77 -13.31
C LEU A 667 -38.38 -12.92 -12.33
N ARG A 668 -38.11 -14.12 -12.87
CA ARG A 668 -37.71 -15.28 -12.04
C ARG A 668 -36.36 -15.05 -11.37
N GLY A 669 -35.40 -14.39 -12.05
CA GLY A 669 -34.11 -14.01 -11.49
C GLY A 669 -34.25 -12.99 -10.37
N LYS A 670 -35.13 -11.98 -10.53
CA LYS A 670 -35.43 -11.02 -9.45
C LYS A 670 -35.99 -11.70 -8.21
N ILE A 671 -36.93 -12.64 -8.40
CA ILE A 671 -37.50 -13.40 -7.28
C ILE A 671 -36.45 -14.29 -6.61
N TRP A 672 -35.58 -14.92 -7.39
CA TRP A 672 -34.47 -15.73 -6.87
C TRP A 672 -33.51 -14.88 -6.05
N PHE A 673 -33.11 -13.70 -6.55
CA PHE A 673 -32.20 -12.76 -5.89
C PHE A 673 -32.80 -12.26 -4.57
N LEU A 674 -34.07 -11.88 -4.52
CA LEU A 674 -34.75 -11.55 -3.27
C LEU A 674 -34.73 -12.73 -2.27
N GLY A 675 -34.88 -13.96 -2.77
CA GLY A 675 -34.77 -15.18 -1.95
C GLY A 675 -33.38 -15.37 -1.35
N LEU A 676 -32.31 -14.96 -2.06
CA LEU A 676 -30.95 -14.97 -1.56
C LEU A 676 -30.80 -14.02 -0.37
N PHE A 677 -31.32 -12.78 -0.46
CA PHE A 677 -31.28 -11.83 0.68
C PHE A 677 -32.01 -12.35 1.91
N VAL A 678 -33.15 -13.04 1.72
CA VAL A 678 -33.88 -13.67 2.84
C VAL A 678 -33.05 -14.79 3.47
N ALA A 679 -32.32 -15.57 2.67
CA ALA A 679 -31.40 -16.60 3.18
C ALA A 679 -30.25 -16.00 3.97
N LEU A 680 -29.67 -14.89 3.48
CA LEU A 680 -28.60 -14.13 4.17
C LEU A 680 -29.08 -13.59 5.52
N ALA A 681 -30.25 -12.94 5.55
CA ALA A 681 -30.83 -12.42 6.78
C ALA A 681 -31.07 -13.53 7.83
N LYS A 682 -31.45 -14.72 7.40
CA LYS A 682 -31.59 -15.88 8.29
C LYS A 682 -30.24 -16.36 8.84
N LYS A 683 -29.17 -16.35 8.05
CA LYS A 683 -27.83 -16.73 8.49
C LYS A 683 -27.26 -15.74 9.50
N GLN A 684 -27.48 -14.43 9.31
CA GLN A 684 -27.07 -13.41 10.25
C GLN A 684 -27.81 -13.48 11.61
N MET A 685 -29.05 -13.97 11.63
CA MET A 685 -29.84 -14.03 12.86
C MET A 685 -29.51 -15.22 13.77
N GLY A 686 -28.71 -16.20 13.36
CA GLY A 686 -28.28 -17.38 14.14
C GLY A 686 -29.42 -18.17 14.78
N PRO A 687 -29.26 -19.47 15.12
CA PRO A 687 -30.35 -20.30 15.65
C PRO A 687 -30.77 -19.99 17.10
N ASN A 688 -30.17 -19.06 17.82
CA ASN A 688 -30.48 -18.80 19.24
C ASN A 688 -30.34 -17.31 19.64
N LYS A 689 -31.36 -16.49 19.31
CA LYS A 689 -31.75 -15.36 20.19
C LYS A 689 -33.25 -15.43 20.48
N LYS A 690 -33.61 -16.13 21.58
CA LYS A 690 -34.91 -15.96 22.21
C LYS A 690 -35.10 -14.48 22.53
N LYS A 691 -36.19 -13.89 22.01
CA LYS A 691 -36.61 -12.52 22.31
C LYS A 691 -36.75 -12.35 23.83
N THR A 692 -35.84 -11.69 24.49
CA THR A 692 -36.08 -11.11 25.79
C THR A 692 -36.95 -9.88 25.56
N ALA A 693 -38.21 -9.97 25.96
CA ALA A 693 -39.17 -8.86 25.92
C ALA A 693 -38.67 -7.74 26.85
N LYS A 694 -38.31 -6.57 26.28
CA LYS A 694 -38.11 -5.36 27.09
C LYS A 694 -39.43 -4.90 27.70
N PRO A 695 -39.46 -4.51 29.01
CA PRO A 695 -40.69 -4.02 29.65
C PRO A 695 -41.15 -2.70 29.00
N LYS A 696 -42.44 -2.58 28.74
CA LYS A 696 -43.08 -1.37 28.20
C LYS A 696 -42.93 -0.22 29.22
N GLN A 697 -42.12 0.78 28.90
CA GLN A 697 -42.17 2.06 29.61
C GLN A 697 -43.40 2.85 29.20
N LYS A 698 -44.21 3.31 30.15
CA LYS A 698 -45.36 4.17 29.97
C LYS A 698 -44.95 5.51 29.39
N LYS A 699 -45.55 5.92 28.27
CA LYS A 699 -45.38 7.28 27.73
C LYS A 699 -46.01 8.32 28.66
N VAL A 700 -45.19 9.24 29.11
CA VAL A 700 -45.65 10.49 29.73
C VAL A 700 -45.83 11.52 28.63
N ASN A 701 -47.03 12.09 28.53
CA ASN A 701 -47.38 13.14 27.57
C ASN A 701 -46.67 14.42 27.92
N LYS A 702 -45.89 15.00 26.97
CA LYS A 702 -45.45 16.41 27.00
C LYS A 702 -46.23 17.22 25.95
N PRO A 703 -46.51 18.51 26.23
CA PRO A 703 -47.39 19.33 25.38
C PRO A 703 -46.74 19.73 24.06
N LYS A 704 -47.61 19.88 23.04
CA LYS A 704 -47.24 20.29 21.69
C LYS A 704 -46.78 21.76 21.63
N GLN A 705 -45.54 22.03 21.26
CA GLN A 705 -45.11 23.31 20.72
C GLN A 705 -45.05 23.28 19.19
N GLY A 706 -45.52 24.39 18.56
CA GLY A 706 -45.76 24.45 17.12
C GLY A 706 -44.48 24.38 16.29
N LYS A 707 -44.48 23.52 15.28
CA LYS A 707 -43.43 23.42 14.26
C LYS A 707 -43.61 24.45 13.16
N LYS A 708 -42.66 25.40 13.04
CA LYS A 708 -42.46 26.16 11.81
C LYS A 708 -41.98 25.21 10.71
N LYS A 709 -42.64 25.23 9.55
CA LYS A 709 -42.25 24.43 8.36
C LYS A 709 -40.97 25.01 7.75
N THR A 710 -39.88 24.30 7.82
CA THR A 710 -38.70 24.49 6.96
C THR A 710 -38.92 23.80 5.60
N PRO A 711 -38.40 24.34 4.49
CA PRO A 711 -38.60 23.74 3.17
C PRO A 711 -37.88 22.40 3.06
N LYS A 712 -38.55 21.40 2.51
CA LYS A 712 -37.98 20.07 2.22
C LYS A 712 -36.86 20.25 1.19
N LYS A 713 -35.61 20.03 1.58
CA LYS A 713 -34.51 19.72 0.64
C LYS A 713 -34.90 18.45 -0.10
N LYS A 714 -34.84 18.49 -1.43
CA LYS A 714 -34.97 17.31 -2.29
C LYS A 714 -33.83 16.35 -1.90
N LYS A 715 -34.18 15.16 -1.40
CA LYS A 715 -33.21 14.06 -1.24
C LYS A 715 -32.64 13.74 -2.62
N SER A 716 -31.34 13.82 -2.78
CA SER A 716 -30.66 13.36 -3.97
C SER A 716 -30.87 11.85 -4.11
N LYS A 717 -31.16 11.40 -5.32
CA LYS A 717 -31.40 9.98 -5.65
C LYS A 717 -30.09 9.20 -5.88
N SER A 718 -28.91 9.70 -5.45
CA SER A 718 -27.62 9.21 -5.92
C SER A 718 -27.06 7.97 -5.20
N ASN A 719 -27.38 7.72 -3.93
CA ASN A 719 -26.71 6.68 -3.15
C ASN A 719 -27.12 5.22 -3.40
N ASN A 720 -28.18 4.96 -4.19
CA ASN A 720 -28.60 3.57 -4.48
C ASN A 720 -28.14 3.03 -5.85
N SER A 721 -27.68 3.88 -6.78
CA SER A 721 -27.30 3.42 -8.12
C SER A 721 -25.91 2.75 -8.12
N GLY A 722 -24.90 3.33 -7.49
CA GLY A 722 -23.53 2.79 -7.49
C GLY A 722 -23.41 1.41 -6.81
N LEU A 723 -24.04 1.24 -5.63
CA LEU A 723 -24.05 -0.05 -4.94
C LEU A 723 -24.80 -1.14 -5.75
N MET A 724 -25.92 -0.78 -6.39
CA MET A 724 -26.67 -1.73 -7.22
C MET A 724 -25.91 -2.04 -8.52
N ASP A 725 -25.22 -1.08 -9.11
CA ASP A 725 -24.42 -1.30 -10.31
C ASP A 725 -23.22 -2.20 -10.00
N MET A 726 -22.58 -2.01 -8.86
CA MET A 726 -21.53 -2.90 -8.37
C MET A 726 -22.06 -4.31 -8.13
N LEU A 727 -23.16 -4.47 -7.41
CA LEU A 727 -23.79 -5.78 -7.15
C LEU A 727 -24.18 -6.49 -8.44
N ASN A 728 -24.67 -5.77 -9.44
CA ASN A 728 -25.02 -6.31 -10.74
C ASN A 728 -23.79 -6.83 -11.52
N GLY A 729 -22.61 -6.30 -11.25
CA GLY A 729 -21.35 -6.73 -11.85
C GLY A 729 -20.78 -8.03 -11.28
N PHE A 730 -21.15 -8.43 -10.05
CA PHE A 730 -20.67 -9.67 -9.46
C PHE A 730 -21.29 -10.91 -10.11
N THR A 731 -20.46 -11.94 -10.30
CA THR A 731 -21.02 -13.30 -10.44
C THR A 731 -21.65 -13.71 -9.10
N VAL A 732 -22.65 -14.60 -9.13
CA VAL A 732 -23.24 -15.08 -7.88
C VAL A 732 -22.21 -15.81 -7.04
N LEU A 733 -21.31 -16.57 -7.67
CA LEU A 733 -20.24 -17.29 -6.99
C LEU A 733 -19.32 -16.30 -6.25
N ARG A 734 -18.85 -15.24 -6.93
CA ARG A 734 -17.99 -14.22 -6.31
C ARG A 734 -18.68 -13.48 -5.19
N PHE A 735 -19.93 -13.08 -5.38
CA PHE A 735 -20.72 -12.42 -4.34
C PHE A 735 -20.86 -13.27 -3.08
N THR A 736 -21.11 -14.58 -3.24
CA THR A 736 -21.23 -15.48 -2.08
C THR A 736 -19.90 -15.74 -1.38
N SER A 737 -18.79 -15.75 -2.09
CA SER A 737 -17.44 -15.85 -1.50
C SER A 737 -17.11 -14.63 -0.66
N MET A 738 -17.38 -13.42 -1.15
CA MET A 738 -17.13 -12.17 -0.42
C MET A 738 -17.94 -12.03 0.87
N LEU A 739 -19.09 -12.70 0.98
CA LEU A 739 -19.86 -12.71 2.22
C LEU A 739 -19.14 -13.49 3.34
N GLY A 740 -18.20 -14.35 3.01
CA GLY A 740 -17.30 -15.02 3.95
C GLY A 740 -16.49 -14.03 4.81
N MET A 741 -16.06 -12.91 4.23
CA MET A 741 -15.38 -11.81 4.96
C MET A 741 -16.26 -11.18 6.06
N ARG A 742 -17.58 -11.36 5.98
CA ARG A 742 -18.55 -10.93 6.99
C ARG A 742 -19.06 -12.09 7.86
N ASN A 743 -18.33 -13.19 7.94
CA ASN A 743 -18.70 -14.42 8.67
C ASN A 743 -20.04 -15.02 8.17
N ILE A 744 -20.42 -14.80 6.91
CA ILE A 744 -21.60 -15.41 6.29
C ILE A 744 -21.14 -16.46 5.28
N ASN A 745 -20.86 -17.65 5.76
CA ASN A 745 -20.36 -18.75 4.94
C ASN A 745 -21.49 -19.61 4.38
N PHE A 746 -21.36 -20.00 3.10
CA PHE A 746 -22.20 -21.00 2.46
C PHE A 746 -21.44 -22.32 2.36
N THR A 747 -22.08 -23.43 2.60
CA THR A 747 -21.49 -24.74 2.33
C THR A 747 -21.51 -25.07 0.84
N LYS A 748 -20.65 -25.96 0.38
CA LYS A 748 -20.64 -26.46 -1.00
C LYS A 748 -22.03 -26.98 -1.44
N GLU A 749 -22.68 -27.72 -0.56
CA GLU A 749 -24.05 -28.21 -0.83
C GLU A 749 -25.08 -27.09 -1.01
N GLU A 750 -24.97 -26.00 -0.23
CA GLU A 750 -25.86 -24.85 -0.34
C GLU A 750 -25.67 -24.14 -1.68
N LEU A 751 -24.39 -23.92 -2.09
CA LEU A 751 -24.04 -23.32 -3.39
C LEU A 751 -24.51 -24.19 -4.55
N LEU A 752 -24.31 -25.51 -4.53
CA LEU A 752 -24.78 -26.42 -5.55
C LEU A 752 -26.29 -26.47 -5.61
N LYS A 753 -27.01 -26.36 -4.47
CA LYS A 753 -28.49 -26.21 -4.45
C LYS A 753 -28.94 -24.89 -5.08
N MET A 754 -28.19 -23.80 -4.86
CA MET A 754 -28.43 -22.50 -5.51
C MET A 754 -28.23 -22.62 -7.02
N ASN A 755 -27.18 -23.27 -7.49
CA ASN A 755 -26.92 -23.50 -8.91
C ASN A 755 -28.05 -24.28 -9.58
N LYS A 756 -28.53 -25.37 -8.96
CA LYS A 756 -29.70 -26.14 -9.45
C LYS A 756 -30.96 -25.31 -9.58
N LYS A 757 -31.15 -24.26 -8.78
CA LYS A 757 -32.27 -23.33 -8.91
C LYS A 757 -32.06 -22.35 -10.06
N LEU A 758 -30.83 -21.85 -10.23
CA LEU A 758 -30.43 -20.94 -11.33
C LEU A 758 -30.55 -21.64 -12.69
N ASN A 759 -30.19 -22.94 -12.79
CA ASN A 759 -30.32 -23.74 -13.99
C ASN A 759 -31.77 -23.94 -14.45
N LYS A 760 -32.79 -23.47 -13.67
CA LYS A 760 -34.20 -23.41 -14.08
C LYS A 760 -34.59 -22.05 -14.68
N ILE A 761 -33.73 -21.05 -14.59
CA ILE A 761 -33.95 -19.70 -15.08
C ILE A 761 -33.31 -19.55 -16.47
N LYS A 762 -34.11 -19.09 -17.45
CA LYS A 762 -33.62 -18.88 -18.82
C LYS A 762 -32.71 -17.68 -18.87
N LYS A 763 -31.53 -17.82 -19.49
CA LYS A 763 -30.60 -16.73 -19.76
C LYS A 763 -31.18 -15.87 -20.89
N ILE A 764 -31.25 -14.56 -20.70
CA ILE A 764 -31.60 -13.61 -21.77
C ILE A 764 -30.29 -13.12 -22.35
N LYS A 765 -30.13 -13.24 -23.66
CA LYS A 765 -29.02 -12.71 -24.41
C LYS A 765 -29.01 -11.18 -24.41
#